data_846cf0bfb79bedd7dde520dd26055ec6
#
_entry.id   846cf0bfb79bedd7dde520dd26055ec6
#
_cell.length_a   1.000
_cell.length_b   1.000
_cell.length_c   1.000
_cell.angle_alpha   90.00
_cell.angle_beta   90.00
_cell.angle_gamma   90.00
#
_symmetry.space_group_name_H-M   'P 1'
#
loop_
_entity.id
_entity.type
_entity.pdbx_description
1 polymer ?
#
loop_
_entity_poly.entity_id
_entity_poly.type
_entity_poly.pdbx_seq_one_letter_code
_entity_poly.pdbx_strand_id
1 'polypeptide(L)'
;MEFKMKRVFILKGLDCPNCSAKIEKEVGALPGVESSVVNLMQQTLTVQSEKSADATLAEQVETIVHSHEPDVEVSEKTEPAVTKVYLLKGLDCPNCSAKIEKEVGELDGVTSSTVNLMNQTLTVQAGTSVAASLLDTVTTIVHSHEPDVEVSEKQLEATAPVKKDEKAAVYNDEDKKRTIRLAVGAVVYAIGMALTVFAKLPTLAELAFLIVAYVILGWDVVWQAVKNITRGQVFDEHFLMSVSTIGAFAIGEYPEAVAVMLFYQVGEFFQSLAVKRSRKSISDLMDICPDSATVKRNGVLQVVSPESVAVGEIIVVKPGEKIPLDGIVVDGESMLDTKALTGESVPRSIRKGDEALSGCINQSGLLTLKVTKSFGESTVSKITDLVENASARKAPTENFITTFARYYTPVVVGMAAVLAIIPPLVLGGGWSEWLRRGFVFLIVSCPCALVISIPLTFFGGIGAASKRGVLVKGSNYLEALNKVSVVVFDKTGTLTKGVFEVANIIPAAGYQKEQVLEYAAQAESYSNHPIAKSILATYGKPIDQKQFSGFEEISGHGISVMVQGKKVLAGNSKLMESEKIAYAACDAAGTKFYVAADGSYVGCILIADEVKPDSKCAIAELKKIGVEKTVMLTGDDERIGKSVADELGLDAYYAQLLPDQKVEKLEMLDKQKRQGSKLAFVGDGINDAPVLARADVGIAMGGLGSDAAIEAADVVLMTDEPSKLVEAIDVAKATKRIVMQNIVIALGIKSVFLVLGALGMAGMWEAVFGDVGVTIIAVLNAMRILKK
;
A
#
# COMPACT_ATOMS: atom_id res chain seq x y z
N MET A 1 16.86 30.75 -21.01
CA MET A 1 16.01 30.12 -22.03
C MET A 1 14.65 30.01 -21.37
N GLU A 2 13.67 30.80 -21.82
CA GLU A 2 12.30 30.72 -21.32
C GLU A 2 11.72 29.37 -21.77
N PHE A 3 11.28 28.54 -20.80
CA PHE A 3 10.69 27.25 -21.09
C PHE A 3 9.25 27.45 -21.56
N LYS A 4 8.99 27.09 -22.81
CA LYS A 4 7.67 27.13 -23.44
C LYS A 4 6.94 25.82 -23.13
N MET A 5 5.73 25.93 -22.62
CA MET A 5 4.88 24.77 -22.30
C MET A 5 3.97 24.47 -23.48
N LYS A 6 3.93 23.20 -23.91
CA LYS A 6 3.05 22.72 -24.98
C LYS A 6 1.94 21.87 -24.38
N ARG A 7 0.68 22.28 -24.52
CA ARG A 7 -0.51 21.55 -24.06
C ARG A 7 -1.35 21.11 -25.25
N VAL A 8 -1.92 19.94 -25.19
CA VAL A 8 -2.77 19.38 -26.26
C VAL A 8 -4.13 19.05 -25.67
N PHE A 9 -5.17 19.64 -26.23
CA PHE A 9 -6.55 19.37 -25.86
C PHE A 9 -7.20 18.51 -26.94
N ILE A 10 -7.97 17.51 -26.54
CA ILE A 10 -8.80 16.67 -27.42
C ILE A 10 -10.16 17.36 -27.49
N LEU A 11 -10.63 17.62 -28.70
CA LEU A 11 -11.89 18.28 -29.01
C LEU A 11 -12.84 17.29 -29.69
N LYS A 12 -13.34 16.31 -28.91
CA LYS A 12 -14.14 15.21 -29.46
C LYS A 12 -15.52 15.70 -29.94
N GLY A 13 -15.81 15.47 -31.21
CA GLY A 13 -17.03 15.94 -31.87
C GLY A 13 -16.83 17.23 -32.65
N LEU A 14 -15.65 17.80 -32.73
CA LEU A 14 -15.41 18.99 -33.59
C LEU A 14 -15.27 18.62 -35.04
N ASP A 15 -16.31 18.93 -35.86
CA ASP A 15 -16.37 18.60 -37.27
C ASP A 15 -16.37 19.82 -38.19
N CYS A 16 -16.53 21.01 -37.65
CA CYS A 16 -16.74 22.26 -38.38
C CYS A 16 -15.41 22.98 -38.68
N PRO A 17 -14.97 23.08 -39.95
CA PRO A 17 -13.74 23.80 -40.32
C PRO A 17 -13.77 25.29 -39.99
N ASN A 18 -14.96 25.91 -40.05
CA ASN A 18 -15.11 27.34 -39.75
C ASN A 18 -15.07 27.62 -38.25
N CYS A 19 -15.58 26.70 -37.43
CA CYS A 19 -15.50 26.77 -35.95
C CYS A 19 -14.09 26.51 -35.48
N SER A 20 -13.37 25.55 -36.07
CA SER A 20 -11.97 25.24 -35.72
C SER A 20 -11.03 26.46 -35.94
N ALA A 21 -11.25 27.18 -37.07
CA ALA A 21 -10.46 28.38 -37.35
C ALA A 21 -10.72 29.55 -36.37
N LYS A 22 -11.96 29.65 -35.87
CA LYS A 22 -12.34 30.63 -34.85
C LYS A 22 -11.77 30.26 -33.48
N ILE A 23 -11.93 29.00 -33.07
CA ILE A 23 -11.34 28.48 -31.83
C ILE A 23 -9.82 28.69 -31.81
N GLU A 24 -9.12 28.32 -32.89
CA GLU A 24 -7.70 28.53 -33.05
C GLU A 24 -7.31 30.00 -32.86
N LYS A 25 -8.05 30.93 -33.51
CA LYS A 25 -7.78 32.37 -33.43
C LYS A 25 -8.05 32.94 -32.03
N GLU A 26 -9.12 32.55 -31.38
CA GLU A 26 -9.52 33.07 -30.07
C GLU A 26 -8.64 32.49 -28.94
N VAL A 27 -8.30 31.22 -28.99
CA VAL A 27 -7.36 30.63 -28.06
C VAL A 27 -5.95 31.22 -28.23
N GLY A 28 -5.54 31.46 -29.51
CA GLY A 28 -4.25 32.14 -29.78
C GLY A 28 -4.19 33.60 -29.32
N ALA A 29 -5.33 34.22 -29.05
CA ALA A 29 -5.41 35.58 -28.52
C ALA A 29 -5.42 35.66 -26.99
N LEU A 30 -5.43 34.55 -26.29
CA LEU A 30 -5.41 34.51 -24.82
C LEU A 30 -4.09 35.03 -24.26
N PRO A 31 -4.09 35.76 -23.12
CA PRO A 31 -2.87 36.25 -22.48
C PRO A 31 -1.94 35.10 -22.11
N GLY A 32 -0.68 35.16 -22.54
CA GLY A 32 0.31 34.12 -22.27
C GLY A 32 0.34 32.95 -23.26
N VAL A 33 -0.54 32.94 -24.28
CA VAL A 33 -0.51 31.99 -25.39
C VAL A 33 0.30 32.56 -26.55
N GLU A 34 1.33 31.84 -26.97
CA GLU A 34 2.17 32.25 -28.14
C GLU A 34 1.63 31.71 -29.46
N SER A 35 1.11 30.48 -29.45
CA SER A 35 0.51 29.87 -30.63
C SER A 35 -0.54 28.84 -30.24
N SER A 36 -1.56 28.74 -31.08
CA SER A 36 -2.57 27.70 -31.02
C SER A 36 -2.81 27.13 -32.41
N VAL A 37 -2.97 25.80 -32.51
CA VAL A 37 -3.21 25.12 -33.78
C VAL A 37 -4.26 24.04 -33.58
N VAL A 38 -5.36 24.10 -34.35
CA VAL A 38 -6.41 23.05 -34.34
C VAL A 38 -6.17 22.08 -35.47
N ASN A 39 -6.07 20.79 -35.13
CA ASN A 39 -6.06 19.71 -36.12
C ASN A 39 -7.43 19.04 -36.17
N LEU A 40 -8.21 19.35 -37.17
CA LEU A 40 -9.57 18.84 -37.35
C LEU A 40 -9.63 17.32 -37.57
N MET A 41 -8.66 16.77 -38.29
CA MET A 41 -8.57 15.32 -38.56
C MET A 41 -8.33 14.50 -37.29
N GLN A 42 -7.54 15.04 -36.37
CA GLN A 42 -7.24 14.40 -35.09
C GLN A 42 -8.09 14.90 -33.95
N GLN A 43 -8.98 15.86 -34.23
CA GLN A 43 -9.80 16.56 -33.23
C GLN A 43 -8.96 17.03 -32.03
N THR A 44 -7.85 17.70 -32.28
CA THR A 44 -6.92 18.19 -31.25
C THR A 44 -6.59 19.65 -31.43
N LEU A 45 -6.49 20.38 -30.32
CA LEU A 45 -5.98 21.75 -30.25
C LEU A 45 -4.64 21.71 -29.51
N THR A 46 -3.59 22.18 -30.17
CA THR A 46 -2.25 22.34 -29.59
C THR A 46 -2.03 23.79 -29.21
N VAL A 47 -1.71 24.07 -27.95
CA VAL A 47 -1.45 25.41 -27.42
C VAL A 47 -0.02 25.47 -26.91
N GLN A 48 0.72 26.51 -27.29
CA GLN A 48 2.03 26.83 -26.72
C GLN A 48 1.87 28.10 -25.87
N SER A 49 2.21 28.01 -24.58
CA SER A 49 2.03 29.10 -23.62
C SER A 49 3.27 29.32 -22.72
N GLU A 50 3.34 30.49 -22.14
CA GLU A 50 4.30 30.80 -21.06
C GLU A 50 3.80 30.18 -19.73
N LYS A 51 4.75 29.86 -18.83
CA LYS A 51 4.50 29.17 -17.53
C LYS A 51 3.51 29.89 -16.59
N SER A 52 3.28 31.21 -16.79
CA SER A 52 2.38 32.00 -15.94
C SER A 52 0.87 31.85 -16.23
N ALA A 53 0.51 31.17 -17.33
CA ALA A 53 -0.87 31.06 -17.79
C ALA A 53 -1.62 29.79 -17.30
N ASP A 54 -1.03 29.02 -16.39
CA ASP A 54 -1.33 27.59 -16.18
C ASP A 54 -2.65 27.25 -15.46
N ALA A 55 -3.11 28.04 -14.51
CA ALA A 55 -4.24 27.66 -13.66
C ALA A 55 -5.64 27.89 -14.29
N THR A 56 -5.74 28.72 -15.31
CA THR A 56 -7.03 29.11 -15.92
C THR A 56 -7.15 28.76 -17.39
N LEU A 57 -6.06 28.33 -18.03
CA LEU A 57 -6.01 28.11 -19.48
C LEU A 57 -6.99 27.01 -19.95
N ALA A 58 -7.11 25.93 -19.18
CA ALA A 58 -8.00 24.82 -19.52
C ALA A 58 -9.49 25.27 -19.51
N GLU A 59 -9.90 25.98 -18.47
CA GLU A 59 -11.26 26.52 -18.36
C GLU A 59 -11.54 27.57 -19.44
N GLN A 60 -10.56 28.39 -19.81
CA GLN A 60 -10.69 29.37 -20.89
C GLN A 60 -10.81 28.70 -22.25
N VAL A 61 -10.01 27.67 -22.51
CA VAL A 61 -10.11 26.87 -23.75
C VAL A 61 -11.48 26.18 -23.84
N GLU A 62 -11.94 25.55 -22.77
CA GLU A 62 -13.26 24.93 -22.72
C GLU A 62 -14.39 25.93 -22.97
N THR A 63 -14.30 27.09 -22.33
CA THR A 63 -15.29 28.19 -22.54
C THR A 63 -15.31 28.68 -23.99
N ILE A 64 -14.15 28.85 -24.62
CA ILE A 64 -14.06 29.28 -26.03
C ILE A 64 -14.60 28.18 -26.94
N VAL A 65 -14.25 26.94 -26.74
CA VAL A 65 -14.77 25.81 -27.57
C VAL A 65 -16.29 25.73 -27.47
N HIS A 66 -16.84 25.75 -26.25
CA HIS A 66 -18.28 25.67 -26.04
C HIS A 66 -19.06 26.89 -26.54
N SER A 67 -18.39 28.06 -26.65
CA SER A 67 -19.03 29.25 -27.26
C SER A 67 -19.28 29.10 -28.76
N HIS A 68 -18.50 28.25 -29.44
CA HIS A 68 -18.62 28.00 -30.86
C HIS A 68 -19.29 26.66 -31.18
N GLU A 69 -19.09 25.65 -30.35
CA GLU A 69 -19.63 24.30 -30.48
C GLU A 69 -19.97 23.74 -29.11
N PRO A 70 -21.20 23.93 -28.61
CA PRO A 70 -21.59 23.52 -27.24
C PRO A 70 -21.54 21.99 -26.98
N ASP A 71 -21.63 21.19 -28.05
CA ASP A 71 -21.67 19.73 -27.97
C ASP A 71 -20.28 19.07 -28.05
N VAL A 72 -19.21 19.83 -28.19
CA VAL A 72 -17.84 19.32 -28.26
C VAL A 72 -17.32 19.03 -26.85
N GLU A 73 -16.92 17.80 -26.63
CA GLU A 73 -16.29 17.36 -25.37
C GLU A 73 -14.79 17.77 -25.37
N VAL A 74 -14.40 18.64 -24.44
CA VAL A 74 -13.03 19.13 -24.31
C VAL A 74 -12.33 18.40 -23.20
N SER A 75 -11.20 17.75 -23.50
CA SER A 75 -10.34 17.11 -22.50
C SER A 75 -8.87 17.38 -22.81
N GLU A 76 -8.04 17.56 -21.78
CA GLU A 76 -6.62 17.72 -21.97
C GLU A 76 -5.95 16.36 -22.18
N LYS A 77 -5.15 16.22 -23.24
CA LYS A 77 -4.38 15.03 -23.51
C LYS A 77 -3.18 14.98 -22.55
N THR A 78 -3.31 14.30 -21.45
CA THR A 78 -2.18 13.98 -20.60
C THR A 78 -1.23 13.01 -21.33
N GLU A 79 0.07 13.34 -21.39
CA GLU A 79 1.08 12.36 -21.84
C GLU A 79 1.02 11.12 -20.92
N PRO A 80 1.23 9.91 -21.46
CA PRO A 80 1.31 8.73 -20.62
C PRO A 80 2.45 8.93 -19.61
N ALA A 81 2.11 8.91 -18.32
CA ALA A 81 3.08 9.05 -17.25
C ALA A 81 3.93 7.77 -17.19
N VAL A 82 5.24 7.94 -17.26
CA VAL A 82 6.21 6.86 -17.04
C VAL A 82 6.67 6.93 -15.59
N THR A 83 6.58 5.80 -14.90
CA THR A 83 7.12 5.66 -13.55
C THR A 83 8.57 5.21 -13.62
N LYS A 84 9.49 6.00 -13.05
CA LYS A 84 10.89 5.65 -12.88
C LYS A 84 11.22 5.46 -11.41
N VAL A 85 12.02 4.46 -11.12
CA VAL A 85 12.48 4.16 -9.77
C VAL A 85 13.99 4.29 -9.72
N TYR A 86 14.49 5.15 -8.83
CA TYR A 86 15.91 5.36 -8.57
C TYR A 86 16.29 4.74 -7.23
N LEU A 87 17.38 4.00 -7.19
CA LEU A 87 17.97 3.49 -5.96
C LEU A 87 18.88 4.57 -5.37
N LEU A 88 18.65 4.94 -4.11
CA LEU A 88 19.37 5.97 -3.36
C LEU A 88 20.19 5.31 -2.25
N LYS A 89 21.23 4.56 -2.63
CA LYS A 89 21.99 3.75 -1.68
C LYS A 89 22.79 4.65 -0.74
N GLY A 90 22.57 4.45 0.58
CA GLY A 90 23.18 5.27 1.62
C GLY A 90 22.31 6.42 2.14
N LEU A 91 21.09 6.60 1.61
CA LEU A 91 20.17 7.62 2.12
C LEU A 91 19.51 7.13 3.42
N ASP A 92 19.92 7.70 4.55
CA ASP A 92 19.39 7.34 5.89
C ASP A 92 18.70 8.52 6.60
N CYS A 93 18.81 9.74 6.09
CA CYS A 93 18.31 10.96 6.70
C CYS A 93 16.85 11.26 6.33
N PRO A 94 15.89 11.22 7.28
CA PRO A 94 14.48 11.50 6.99
C PRO A 94 14.22 12.94 6.52
N ASN A 95 15.00 13.89 6.99
CA ASN A 95 14.86 15.30 6.62
C ASN A 95 15.39 15.56 5.21
N CYS A 96 16.51 14.91 4.84
CA CYS A 96 17.06 14.98 3.48
C CYS A 96 16.09 14.32 2.49
N SER A 97 15.52 13.18 2.83
CA SER A 97 14.54 12.48 1.99
C SER A 97 13.32 13.36 1.69
N ALA A 98 12.80 14.07 2.70
CA ALA A 98 11.65 14.95 2.52
C ALA A 98 11.96 16.17 1.62
N LYS A 99 13.20 16.67 1.66
CA LYS A 99 13.65 17.76 0.76
C LYS A 99 13.84 17.26 -0.66
N ILE A 100 14.52 16.12 -0.85
CA ILE A 100 14.69 15.48 -2.15
C ILE A 100 13.33 15.19 -2.80
N GLU A 101 12.40 14.62 -2.03
CA GLU A 101 11.03 14.34 -2.47
C GLU A 101 10.33 15.61 -2.95
N LYS A 102 10.43 16.69 -2.19
CA LYS A 102 9.83 17.99 -2.54
C LYS A 102 10.46 18.60 -3.78
N GLU A 103 11.79 18.70 -3.83
CA GLU A 103 12.49 19.36 -4.94
C GLU A 103 12.37 18.59 -6.26
N VAL A 104 12.38 17.24 -6.19
CA VAL A 104 12.11 16.41 -7.38
C VAL A 104 10.65 16.53 -7.81
N GLY A 105 9.71 16.64 -6.87
CA GLY A 105 8.30 16.85 -7.17
C GLY A 105 7.97 18.21 -7.79
N GLU A 106 8.82 19.21 -7.57
CA GLU A 106 8.68 20.55 -8.14
C GLU A 106 9.32 20.67 -9.55
N LEU A 107 9.93 19.60 -10.08
CA LEU A 107 10.50 19.61 -11.43
C LEU A 107 9.41 19.65 -12.50
N ASP A 108 9.66 20.39 -13.55
CA ASP A 108 8.74 20.49 -14.70
C ASP A 108 8.56 19.12 -15.37
N GLY A 109 7.30 18.72 -15.55
CA GLY A 109 6.93 17.44 -16.15
C GLY A 109 6.94 16.24 -15.19
N VAL A 110 7.21 16.47 -13.90
CA VAL A 110 7.03 15.49 -12.83
C VAL A 110 5.64 15.66 -12.23
N THR A 111 4.85 14.60 -12.25
CA THR A 111 3.50 14.57 -11.65
C THR A 111 3.51 14.16 -10.19
N SER A 112 4.44 13.29 -9.80
CA SER A 112 4.64 12.92 -8.41
C SER A 112 6.06 12.42 -8.17
N SER A 113 6.58 12.66 -6.96
CA SER A 113 7.83 12.07 -6.48
C SER A 113 7.64 11.58 -5.06
N THR A 114 8.24 10.44 -4.73
CA THR A 114 8.14 9.85 -3.41
C THR A 114 9.43 9.14 -3.03
N VAL A 115 10.01 9.50 -1.89
CA VAL A 115 11.20 8.85 -1.34
C VAL A 115 10.81 7.82 -0.29
N ASN A 116 11.21 6.59 -0.53
CA ASN A 116 11.10 5.50 0.43
C ASN A 116 12.45 5.28 1.12
N LEU A 117 12.58 5.79 2.34
CA LEU A 117 13.80 5.65 3.16
C LEU A 117 14.09 4.20 3.54
N MET A 118 13.06 3.36 3.67
CA MET A 118 13.24 1.98 4.08
C MET A 118 13.93 1.15 3.01
N ASN A 119 13.53 1.36 1.76
CA ASN A 119 14.10 0.66 0.60
C ASN A 119 15.18 1.49 -0.09
N GLN A 120 15.43 2.71 0.41
CA GLN A 120 16.36 3.66 -0.20
C GLN A 120 16.04 3.89 -1.69
N THR A 121 14.77 4.10 -2.02
CA THR A 121 14.29 4.32 -3.40
C THR A 121 13.56 5.66 -3.51
N LEU A 122 13.70 6.28 -4.68
CA LEU A 122 12.91 7.42 -5.12
C LEU A 122 12.08 6.99 -6.34
N THR A 123 10.78 7.03 -6.20
CA THR A 123 9.84 6.80 -7.29
C THR A 123 9.37 8.13 -7.85
N VAL A 124 9.51 8.31 -9.15
CA VAL A 124 9.15 9.53 -9.87
C VAL A 124 8.18 9.18 -11.00
N GLN A 125 7.03 9.83 -11.02
CA GLN A 125 6.13 9.78 -12.16
C GLN A 125 6.31 11.06 -12.99
N ALA A 126 6.66 10.89 -14.26
CA ALA A 126 6.93 12.00 -15.16
C ALA A 126 6.45 11.71 -16.59
N GLY A 127 6.20 12.76 -17.35
CA GLY A 127 5.90 12.61 -18.78
C GLY A 127 7.07 11.99 -19.55
N THR A 128 6.77 11.27 -20.61
CA THR A 128 7.77 10.57 -21.47
C THR A 128 8.85 11.49 -22.00
N SER A 129 8.55 12.74 -22.23
CA SER A 129 9.50 13.76 -22.74
C SER A 129 10.62 14.11 -21.75
N VAL A 130 10.35 14.05 -20.45
CA VAL A 130 11.27 14.43 -19.37
C VAL A 130 12.01 13.21 -18.81
N ALA A 131 11.41 12.03 -18.93
CA ALA A 131 11.91 10.78 -18.35
C ALA A 131 13.36 10.44 -18.74
N ALA A 132 13.83 10.83 -19.92
CA ALA A 132 15.18 10.52 -20.40
C ALA A 132 16.30 11.34 -19.71
N SER A 133 16.01 12.55 -19.24
CA SER A 133 16.99 13.45 -18.60
C SER A 133 16.88 13.47 -17.06
N LEU A 134 15.94 12.75 -16.51
CA LEU A 134 15.61 12.78 -15.07
C LEU A 134 16.76 12.25 -14.20
N LEU A 135 17.53 11.27 -14.64
CA LEU A 135 18.59 10.65 -13.83
C LEU A 135 19.66 11.69 -13.41
N ASP A 136 20.13 12.49 -14.34
CA ASP A 136 21.17 13.50 -14.05
C ASP A 136 20.63 14.60 -13.12
N THR A 137 19.39 15.02 -13.34
CA THR A 137 18.74 16.04 -12.51
C THR A 137 18.47 15.52 -11.10
N VAL A 138 17.93 14.29 -10.98
CA VAL A 138 17.74 13.64 -9.68
C VAL A 138 19.05 13.44 -8.96
N THR A 139 20.10 13.00 -9.66
CA THR A 139 21.44 12.84 -9.07
C THR A 139 21.97 14.15 -8.54
N THR A 140 21.80 15.24 -9.27
CA THR A 140 22.21 16.58 -8.83
C THR A 140 21.46 17.03 -7.59
N ILE A 141 20.15 16.85 -7.55
CA ILE A 141 19.32 17.19 -6.38
C ILE A 141 19.71 16.32 -5.18
N VAL A 142 19.83 15.00 -5.35
CA VAL A 142 20.23 14.09 -4.27
C VAL A 142 21.60 14.48 -3.73
N HIS A 143 22.57 14.69 -4.59
CA HIS A 143 23.93 15.08 -4.17
C HIS A 143 24.00 16.48 -3.57
N SER A 144 23.06 17.40 -3.86
CA SER A 144 22.98 18.69 -3.17
C SER A 144 22.65 18.55 -1.68
N HIS A 145 21.87 17.50 -1.33
CA HIS A 145 21.48 17.21 0.04
C HIS A 145 22.33 16.13 0.70
N GLU A 146 22.71 15.10 -0.03
CA GLU A 146 23.49 13.95 0.41
C GLU A 146 24.48 13.52 -0.68
N PRO A 147 25.70 14.13 -0.73
CA PRO A 147 26.68 13.82 -1.78
C PRO A 147 27.23 12.39 -1.74
N ASP A 148 27.13 11.73 -0.62
CA ASP A 148 27.66 10.38 -0.44
C ASP A 148 26.65 9.28 -0.83
N VAL A 149 25.42 9.68 -1.25
CA VAL A 149 24.38 8.75 -1.72
C VAL A 149 24.66 8.36 -3.16
N GLU A 150 24.77 7.06 -3.40
CA GLU A 150 24.90 6.51 -4.74
C GLU A 150 23.52 6.45 -5.41
N VAL A 151 23.34 7.19 -6.52
CA VAL A 151 22.10 7.23 -7.28
C VAL A 151 22.22 6.36 -8.52
N SER A 152 21.31 5.41 -8.69
CA SER A 152 21.23 4.57 -9.88
C SER A 152 19.78 4.33 -10.28
N GLU A 153 19.51 4.27 -11.59
CA GLU A 153 18.18 3.91 -12.08
C GLU A 153 17.97 2.40 -11.93
N LYS A 154 16.87 1.98 -11.29
CA LYS A 154 16.46 0.58 -11.21
C LYS A 154 15.91 0.20 -12.59
N GLN A 155 16.77 -0.34 -13.48
CA GLN A 155 16.34 -0.79 -14.79
C GLN A 155 15.38 -1.98 -14.66
N LEU A 156 14.21 -1.86 -15.26
CA LEU A 156 13.23 -2.93 -15.44
C LEU A 156 13.57 -3.84 -16.64
N GLU A 157 14.80 -3.79 -17.14
CA GLU A 157 15.22 -4.57 -18.28
C GLU A 157 15.96 -5.87 -17.89
N ALA A 158 15.63 -6.92 -18.63
CA ALA A 158 16.22 -8.25 -18.54
C ALA A 158 17.73 -8.20 -18.80
N THR A 159 18.55 -8.06 -17.79
CA THR A 159 19.98 -8.28 -17.86
C THR A 159 20.38 -9.50 -17.04
N ALA A 160 21.37 -10.22 -17.57
CA ALA A 160 21.95 -11.47 -17.12
C ALA A 160 21.98 -11.67 -15.58
N PRO A 161 22.01 -12.93 -15.10
CA PRO A 161 21.90 -13.23 -13.68
C PRO A 161 22.98 -12.47 -12.91
N VAL A 162 22.58 -11.40 -12.27
CA VAL A 162 23.35 -10.79 -11.19
C VAL A 162 23.45 -11.90 -10.15
N LYS A 163 24.65 -12.44 -9.96
CA LYS A 163 24.94 -13.25 -8.78
C LYS A 163 24.39 -12.44 -7.60
N LYS A 164 23.35 -12.94 -6.94
CA LYS A 164 23.00 -12.50 -5.59
C LYS A 164 24.28 -12.67 -4.78
N ASP A 165 25.01 -11.58 -4.61
CA ASP A 165 26.03 -11.55 -3.59
C ASP A 165 25.34 -11.95 -2.30
N GLU A 166 25.89 -12.99 -1.71
CA GLU A 166 25.60 -13.64 -0.43
C GLU A 166 24.58 -12.90 0.40
N LYS A 167 23.50 -13.59 0.82
CA LYS A 167 22.52 -13.21 1.86
C LYS A 167 23.03 -12.03 2.63
N ALA A 168 22.51 -10.84 2.36
CA ALA A 168 23.03 -9.58 2.90
C ALA A 168 23.25 -9.80 4.40
N ALA A 169 24.49 -9.98 4.77
CA ALA A 169 24.87 -10.27 6.14
C ALA A 169 24.38 -9.05 6.93
N VAL A 170 23.66 -9.26 8.01
CA VAL A 170 23.21 -8.19 8.92
C VAL A 170 24.39 -7.32 9.36
N TYR A 171 25.60 -7.78 9.10
CA TYR A 171 26.87 -7.22 9.50
C TYR A 171 27.80 -7.05 8.29
N ASN A 172 27.91 -5.83 7.75
CA ASN A 172 28.70 -5.47 6.58
C ASN A 172 30.14 -5.08 6.95
N ASP A 173 31.02 -4.94 5.93
CA ASP A 173 32.41 -4.49 6.16
C ASP A 173 32.52 -3.09 6.77
N GLU A 174 31.56 -2.21 6.53
CA GLU A 174 31.45 -0.91 7.20
C GLU A 174 31.17 -1.07 8.70
N ASP A 175 30.26 -1.98 9.06
CA ASP A 175 29.98 -2.29 10.46
C ASP A 175 31.20 -2.86 11.16
N LYS A 176 32.03 -3.65 10.47
CA LYS A 176 33.30 -4.15 10.99
C LYS A 176 34.29 -3.01 11.24
N LYS A 177 34.46 -2.10 10.29
CA LYS A 177 35.32 -0.92 10.45
C LYS A 177 34.85 -0.05 11.60
N ARG A 178 33.54 0.19 11.72
CA ARG A 178 32.92 0.94 12.82
C ARG A 178 33.16 0.25 14.17
N THR A 179 32.96 -1.06 14.24
CA THR A 179 33.22 -1.85 15.44
C THR A 179 34.69 -1.80 15.87
N ILE A 180 35.64 -1.93 14.94
CA ILE A 180 37.06 -1.84 15.20
C ILE A 180 37.40 -0.44 15.72
N ARG A 181 36.90 0.62 15.10
CA ARG A 181 37.14 2.00 15.56
C ARG A 181 36.59 2.23 16.97
N LEU A 182 35.37 1.75 17.26
CA LEU A 182 34.77 1.81 18.59
C LEU A 182 35.62 1.08 19.62
N ALA A 183 36.05 -0.15 19.30
CA ALA A 183 36.91 -0.94 20.20
C ALA A 183 38.24 -0.24 20.47
N VAL A 184 38.91 0.28 19.43
CA VAL A 184 40.19 1.02 19.59
C VAL A 184 39.96 2.29 20.40
N GLY A 185 38.92 3.08 20.10
CA GLY A 185 38.60 4.28 20.86
C GLY A 185 38.28 4.01 22.33
N ALA A 186 37.52 2.96 22.62
CA ALA A 186 37.23 2.52 23.97
C ALA A 186 38.47 2.05 24.74
N VAL A 187 39.38 1.32 24.09
CA VAL A 187 40.65 0.88 24.68
C VAL A 187 41.54 2.08 24.96
N VAL A 188 41.69 3.01 24.04
CA VAL A 188 42.51 4.24 24.27
C VAL A 188 41.90 5.07 25.41
N TYR A 189 40.58 5.21 25.48
CA TYR A 189 39.91 5.87 26.58
C TYR A 189 40.17 5.17 27.93
N ALA A 190 40.02 3.84 27.99
CA ALA A 190 40.23 3.05 29.19
C ALA A 190 41.68 3.11 29.66
N ILE A 191 42.64 3.08 28.73
CA ILE A 191 44.07 3.27 29.05
C ILE A 191 44.32 4.67 29.61
N GLY A 192 43.79 5.71 28.97
CA GLY A 192 43.88 7.09 29.43
C GLY A 192 43.35 7.24 30.86
N MET A 193 42.14 6.72 31.13
CA MET A 193 41.53 6.72 32.46
C MET A 193 42.36 5.93 33.50
N ALA A 194 42.86 4.75 33.15
CA ALA A 194 43.69 3.96 34.04
C ALA A 194 45.00 4.67 34.39
N LEU A 195 45.64 5.28 33.40
CA LEU A 195 46.88 6.03 33.61
C LEU A 195 46.64 7.29 34.47
N THR A 196 45.50 7.96 34.31
CA THR A 196 45.10 9.09 35.15
C THR A 196 44.95 8.66 36.63
N VAL A 197 44.23 7.56 36.86
CA VAL A 197 43.92 7.09 38.22
C VAL A 197 45.14 6.47 38.89
N PHE A 198 45.92 5.62 38.21
CA PHE A 198 46.99 4.84 38.81
C PHE A 198 48.36 5.49 38.67
N ALA A 199 48.69 6.15 37.58
CA ALA A 199 50.02 6.72 37.34
C ALA A 199 50.17 8.22 37.64
N LYS A 200 49.05 8.93 38.00
CA LYS A 200 48.98 10.38 38.27
C LYS A 200 49.74 11.20 37.21
N LEU A 201 49.39 10.97 35.96
CA LEU A 201 49.98 11.66 34.82
C LEU A 201 49.85 13.20 34.93
N PRO A 202 50.82 13.95 34.40
CA PRO A 202 50.64 15.38 34.23
C PRO A 202 49.40 15.69 33.41
N THR A 203 48.67 16.72 33.78
CA THR A 203 47.39 17.14 33.14
C THR A 203 47.47 17.25 31.62
N LEU A 204 48.61 17.65 31.07
CA LEU A 204 48.83 17.73 29.62
C LEU A 204 48.89 16.37 28.92
N ALA A 205 49.44 15.34 29.59
CA ALA A 205 49.48 13.98 29.02
C ALA A 205 48.11 13.30 29.08
N GLU A 206 47.38 13.49 30.18
CA GLU A 206 45.96 13.07 30.27
C GLU A 206 45.11 13.68 29.17
N LEU A 207 45.20 14.99 29.00
CA LEU A 207 44.45 15.72 27.96
C LEU A 207 44.78 15.17 26.56
N ALA A 208 46.05 14.86 26.28
CA ALA A 208 46.47 14.33 24.99
C ALA A 208 45.83 12.95 24.70
N PHE A 209 45.80 12.04 25.69
CA PHE A 209 45.15 10.74 25.55
C PHE A 209 43.63 10.88 25.30
N LEU A 210 42.99 11.76 26.07
CA LEU A 210 41.54 11.97 25.96
C LEU A 210 41.16 12.66 24.63
N ILE A 211 41.99 13.59 24.15
CA ILE A 211 41.79 14.18 22.81
C ILE A 211 41.94 13.13 21.71
N VAL A 212 42.97 12.25 21.80
CA VAL A 212 43.14 11.17 20.80
C VAL A 212 41.93 10.23 20.82
N ALA A 213 41.48 9.82 22.01
CA ALA A 213 40.29 8.98 22.14
C ALA A 213 39.03 9.69 21.54
N TYR A 214 38.86 10.98 21.85
CA TYR A 214 37.74 11.77 21.31
C TYR A 214 37.77 11.86 19.79
N VAL A 215 38.93 12.13 19.19
CA VAL A 215 39.10 12.18 17.75
C VAL A 215 38.79 10.84 17.10
N ILE A 216 39.24 9.72 17.66
CA ILE A 216 38.92 8.38 17.12
C ILE A 216 37.43 8.11 17.19
N LEU A 217 36.74 8.46 18.26
CA LEU A 217 35.33 8.17 18.48
C LEU A 217 34.40 9.20 17.83
N GLY A 218 34.76 10.46 17.81
CA GLY A 218 33.87 11.57 17.51
C GLY A 218 34.09 12.27 16.18
N TRP A 219 35.18 11.96 15.46
CA TRP A 219 35.52 12.68 14.21
C TRP A 219 34.38 12.71 13.21
N ASP A 220 33.73 11.58 12.97
CA ASP A 220 32.61 11.46 12.06
C ASP A 220 31.39 12.29 12.52
N VAL A 221 31.08 12.26 13.82
CA VAL A 221 29.97 13.03 14.39
C VAL A 221 30.20 14.53 14.23
N VAL A 222 31.39 15.00 14.60
CA VAL A 222 31.75 16.42 14.47
C VAL A 222 31.80 16.85 13.01
N TRP A 223 32.39 16.03 12.13
CA TRP A 223 32.43 16.32 10.70
C TRP A 223 31.04 16.38 10.08
N GLN A 224 30.17 15.46 10.44
CA GLN A 224 28.78 15.45 9.97
C GLN A 224 28.01 16.68 10.49
N ALA A 225 28.21 17.07 11.75
CA ALA A 225 27.64 18.30 12.29
C ALA A 225 28.06 19.55 11.48
N VAL A 226 29.36 19.68 11.16
CA VAL A 226 29.87 20.79 10.33
C VAL A 226 29.25 20.74 8.94
N LYS A 227 29.18 19.56 8.32
CA LYS A 227 28.59 19.37 6.98
C LYS A 227 27.10 19.73 6.99
N ASN A 228 26.35 19.35 8.03
CA ASN A 228 24.93 19.66 8.16
C ASN A 228 24.66 21.14 8.43
N ILE A 229 25.51 21.79 9.20
CA ILE A 229 25.45 23.27 9.38
C ILE A 229 25.63 24.01 8.06
N THR A 230 26.64 23.64 7.26
CA THR A 230 26.88 24.28 5.95
C THR A 230 25.73 24.07 4.97
N ARG A 231 24.89 23.06 5.19
CA ARG A 231 23.68 22.73 4.43
C ARG A 231 22.39 23.36 5.01
N GLY A 232 22.52 24.21 6.01
CA GLY A 232 21.39 24.86 6.68
C GLY A 232 20.57 23.95 7.62
N GLN A 233 21.12 22.79 7.99
CA GLN A 233 20.53 21.88 8.99
C GLN A 233 21.24 22.07 10.31
N VAL A 234 20.94 23.17 11.01
CA VAL A 234 21.71 23.63 12.17
C VAL A 234 21.39 22.88 13.45
N PHE A 235 20.24 22.26 13.63
CA PHE A 235 19.80 21.70 14.91
C PHE A 235 19.51 20.19 14.80
N ASP A 236 20.48 19.44 14.26
CA ASP A 236 20.40 17.98 14.22
C ASP A 236 21.08 17.32 15.45
N GLU A 237 20.99 16.02 15.55
CA GLU A 237 21.57 15.25 16.64
C GLU A 237 23.11 15.35 16.68
N HIS A 238 23.78 15.37 15.54
CA HIS A 238 25.23 15.50 15.44
C HIS A 238 25.70 16.86 15.94
N PHE A 239 24.98 17.92 15.65
CA PHE A 239 25.21 19.25 16.18
C PHE A 239 25.06 19.28 17.69
N LEU A 240 23.96 18.75 18.24
CA LEU A 240 23.70 18.72 19.67
C LEU A 240 24.80 17.97 20.43
N MET A 241 25.21 16.82 19.93
CA MET A 241 26.28 16.01 20.50
C MET A 241 27.64 16.70 20.41
N SER A 242 27.96 17.29 19.25
CA SER A 242 29.22 17.99 19.06
C SER A 242 29.35 19.22 19.97
N VAL A 243 28.31 20.05 20.06
CA VAL A 243 28.30 21.24 20.93
C VAL A 243 28.43 20.82 22.40
N SER A 244 27.70 19.80 22.82
CA SER A 244 27.74 19.35 24.21
C SER A 244 29.08 18.78 24.59
N THR A 245 29.71 17.96 23.76
CA THR A 245 30.97 17.31 24.03
C THR A 245 32.18 18.26 23.92
N ILE A 246 32.20 19.12 22.90
CA ILE A 246 33.23 20.19 22.78
C ILE A 246 33.08 21.20 23.93
N GLY A 247 31.84 21.54 24.29
CA GLY A 247 31.54 22.37 25.42
C GLY A 247 32.02 21.77 26.76
N ALA A 248 31.88 20.45 26.95
CA ALA A 248 32.38 19.73 28.07
C ALA A 248 33.93 19.81 28.14
N PHE A 249 34.62 19.71 27.01
CA PHE A 249 36.06 19.98 26.96
C PHE A 249 36.41 21.42 27.40
N ALA A 250 35.64 22.40 26.98
CA ALA A 250 35.86 23.80 27.30
C ALA A 250 35.72 24.12 28.82
N ILE A 251 34.85 23.39 29.54
CA ILE A 251 34.65 23.56 30.98
C ILE A 251 35.54 22.66 31.82
N GLY A 252 36.40 21.81 31.19
CA GLY A 252 37.36 20.96 31.90
C GLY A 252 36.88 19.54 32.22
N GLU A 253 35.68 19.16 31.76
CA GLU A 253 35.10 17.82 31.97
C GLU A 253 35.56 16.85 30.87
N TYR A 254 36.84 16.68 30.68
CA TYR A 254 37.45 15.90 29.59
C TYR A 254 37.04 14.42 29.57
N PRO A 255 37.07 13.68 30.71
CA PRO A 255 36.67 12.28 30.74
C PRO A 255 35.19 12.09 30.38
N GLU A 256 34.33 12.99 30.87
CA GLU A 256 32.90 12.96 30.59
C GLU A 256 32.63 13.17 29.11
N ALA A 257 33.30 14.13 28.46
CA ALA A 257 33.15 14.41 27.04
C ALA A 257 33.45 13.19 26.16
N VAL A 258 34.52 12.43 26.48
CA VAL A 258 34.89 11.22 25.75
C VAL A 258 33.93 10.07 26.06
N ALA A 259 33.50 9.93 27.31
CA ALA A 259 32.53 8.92 27.71
C ALA A 259 31.19 9.11 26.98
N VAL A 260 30.68 10.35 26.94
CA VAL A 260 29.46 10.71 26.21
C VAL A 260 29.56 10.32 24.74
N MET A 261 30.68 10.67 24.07
CA MET A 261 30.89 10.31 22.67
C MET A 261 30.99 8.79 22.48
N LEU A 262 31.64 8.08 23.38
CA LEU A 262 31.73 6.61 23.35
C LEU A 262 30.32 5.98 23.48
N PHE A 263 29.56 6.38 24.51
CA PHE A 263 28.21 5.83 24.73
C PHE A 263 27.27 6.18 23.58
N TYR A 264 27.36 7.39 23.04
CA TYR A 264 26.59 7.78 21.84
C TYR A 264 26.91 6.86 20.67
N GLN A 265 28.17 6.66 20.33
CA GLN A 265 28.57 5.80 19.21
C GLN A 265 28.20 4.31 19.43
N VAL A 266 28.31 3.81 20.68
CA VAL A 266 27.85 2.46 21.04
C VAL A 266 26.31 2.38 20.81
N GLY A 267 25.61 3.40 21.25
CA GLY A 267 24.16 3.47 21.08
C GLY A 267 23.73 3.48 19.62
N GLU A 268 24.34 4.33 18.82
CA GLU A 268 24.14 4.40 17.38
C GLU A 268 24.41 3.05 16.69
N PHE A 269 25.48 2.36 17.12
CA PHE A 269 25.77 1.03 16.60
C PHE A 269 24.66 0.03 16.90
N PHE A 270 24.20 -0.07 18.16
CA PHE A 270 23.10 -0.99 18.51
C PHE A 270 21.77 -0.60 17.84
N GLN A 271 21.51 0.69 17.74
CA GLN A 271 20.32 1.22 17.07
C GLN A 271 20.31 0.84 15.58
N SER A 272 21.43 1.06 14.86
CA SER A 272 21.56 0.70 13.45
C SER A 272 21.41 -0.82 13.25
N LEU A 273 21.99 -1.63 14.14
CA LEU A 273 21.87 -3.09 14.10
C LEU A 273 20.41 -3.54 14.32
N ALA A 274 19.71 -2.93 15.28
CA ALA A 274 18.31 -3.23 15.57
C ALA A 274 17.40 -2.86 14.40
N VAL A 275 17.63 -1.69 13.78
CA VAL A 275 16.89 -1.25 12.58
C VAL A 275 17.19 -2.17 11.40
N LYS A 276 18.45 -2.50 11.11
CA LYS A 276 18.82 -3.44 10.03
C LYS A 276 18.16 -4.80 10.24
N ARG A 277 18.19 -5.33 11.47
CA ARG A 277 17.56 -6.61 11.79
C ARG A 277 16.03 -6.57 11.62
N SER A 278 15.41 -5.47 12.00
CA SER A 278 13.98 -5.27 11.82
C SER A 278 13.61 -5.18 10.34
N ARG A 279 14.35 -4.38 9.55
CA ARG A 279 14.15 -4.27 8.09
C ARG A 279 14.32 -5.64 7.42
N LYS A 280 15.37 -6.40 7.79
CA LYS A 280 15.58 -7.76 7.26
C LYS A 280 14.42 -8.69 7.61
N SER A 281 13.95 -8.70 8.88
CA SER A 281 12.81 -9.53 9.28
C SER A 281 11.55 -9.21 8.47
N ILE A 282 11.32 -7.94 8.10
CA ILE A 282 10.19 -7.54 7.27
C ILE A 282 10.43 -7.95 5.81
N SER A 283 11.63 -7.77 5.29
CA SER A 283 12.01 -8.21 3.94
C SER A 283 11.90 -9.73 3.79
N ASP A 284 12.36 -10.50 4.80
CA ASP A 284 12.26 -11.98 4.82
C ASP A 284 10.78 -12.45 4.80
N LEU A 285 9.84 -11.64 5.32
CA LEU A 285 8.41 -11.92 5.25
C LEU A 285 7.82 -11.74 3.86
N MET A 286 8.48 -10.93 3.04
CA MET A 286 8.09 -10.61 1.67
C MET A 286 8.89 -11.40 0.63
N ASP A 287 9.80 -12.28 1.06
CA ASP A 287 10.57 -13.15 0.17
C ASP A 287 9.70 -14.29 -0.38
N ILE A 288 8.62 -13.89 -1.08
CA ILE A 288 7.68 -14.77 -1.77
C ILE A 288 8.18 -15.03 -3.19
N CYS A 289 9.00 -14.12 -3.76
CA CYS A 289 9.53 -14.20 -5.12
C CYS A 289 10.42 -15.44 -5.32
N PRO A 290 10.17 -16.27 -6.35
CA PRO A 290 11.07 -17.33 -6.75
C PRO A 290 12.31 -16.79 -7.45
N ASP A 291 13.47 -17.39 -7.15
CA ASP A 291 14.75 -16.97 -7.73
C ASP A 291 14.98 -17.52 -9.16
N SER A 292 14.23 -18.55 -9.58
CA SER A 292 14.40 -19.20 -10.88
C SER A 292 13.10 -19.88 -11.34
N ALA A 293 12.99 -20.04 -12.65
CA ALA A 293 11.93 -20.79 -13.33
C ALA A 293 12.54 -21.92 -14.18
N THR A 294 11.95 -23.11 -14.12
CA THR A 294 12.32 -24.22 -15.01
C THR A 294 11.40 -24.21 -16.22
N VAL A 295 11.88 -23.75 -17.36
CA VAL A 295 11.14 -23.65 -18.64
C VAL A 295 11.43 -24.85 -19.54
N LYS A 296 10.41 -25.35 -20.23
CA LYS A 296 10.54 -26.40 -21.23
C LYS A 296 10.60 -25.79 -22.63
N ARG A 297 11.82 -25.63 -23.18
CA ARG A 297 12.05 -25.10 -24.53
C ARG A 297 12.58 -26.23 -25.44
N ASN A 298 11.93 -26.48 -26.58
CA ASN A 298 12.28 -27.52 -27.52
C ASN A 298 12.46 -28.94 -26.89
N GLY A 299 11.65 -29.25 -25.89
CA GLY A 299 11.68 -30.52 -25.17
C GLY A 299 12.76 -30.62 -24.08
N VAL A 300 13.64 -29.64 -23.94
CA VAL A 300 14.69 -29.56 -22.92
C VAL A 300 14.30 -28.65 -21.79
N LEU A 301 14.56 -29.06 -20.55
CA LEU A 301 14.33 -28.24 -19.35
C LEU A 301 15.53 -27.30 -19.14
N GLN A 302 15.27 -26.03 -19.04
CA GLN A 302 16.27 -24.99 -18.79
C GLN A 302 15.88 -24.18 -17.56
N VAL A 303 16.81 -23.93 -16.66
CA VAL A 303 16.62 -23.04 -15.51
C VAL A 303 17.02 -21.63 -15.93
N VAL A 304 16.06 -20.72 -15.82
CA VAL A 304 16.19 -19.32 -16.26
C VAL A 304 15.67 -18.38 -15.19
N SER A 305 15.97 -17.07 -15.31
CA SER A 305 15.31 -16.05 -14.48
C SER A 305 13.81 -15.99 -14.84
N PRO A 306 12.90 -15.87 -13.86
CA PRO A 306 11.47 -15.71 -14.12
C PRO A 306 11.14 -14.54 -15.06
N GLU A 307 11.93 -13.46 -15.02
CA GLU A 307 11.81 -12.28 -15.88
C GLU A 307 12.02 -12.59 -17.38
N SER A 308 12.77 -13.65 -17.68
CA SER A 308 13.08 -14.06 -19.07
C SER A 308 12.04 -15.02 -19.67
N VAL A 309 10.99 -15.33 -18.94
CA VAL A 309 9.93 -16.26 -19.38
C VAL A 309 8.80 -15.48 -20.04
N ALA A 310 8.48 -15.84 -21.28
CA ALA A 310 7.41 -15.21 -22.04
C ALA A 310 6.03 -15.81 -21.73
N VAL A 311 5.00 -15.01 -21.90
CA VAL A 311 3.60 -15.47 -21.83
C VAL A 311 3.37 -16.55 -22.88
N GLY A 312 2.76 -17.68 -22.47
CA GLY A 312 2.50 -18.83 -23.29
C GLY A 312 3.57 -19.93 -23.23
N GLU A 313 4.75 -19.68 -22.66
CA GLU A 313 5.77 -20.71 -22.41
C GLU A 313 5.30 -21.73 -21.36
N ILE A 314 5.92 -22.90 -21.39
CA ILE A 314 5.62 -23.98 -20.47
C ILE A 314 6.69 -24.04 -19.39
N ILE A 315 6.26 -23.93 -18.15
CA ILE A 315 7.12 -24.09 -16.96
C ILE A 315 6.80 -25.39 -16.24
N VAL A 316 7.80 -25.96 -15.59
CA VAL A 316 7.68 -27.19 -14.79
C VAL A 316 8.06 -26.86 -13.36
N VAL A 317 7.17 -27.19 -12.42
CA VAL A 317 7.33 -26.92 -10.99
C VAL A 317 7.31 -28.22 -10.21
N LYS A 318 8.43 -28.54 -9.55
CA LYS A 318 8.58 -29.75 -8.76
C LYS A 318 8.01 -29.61 -7.35
N PRO A 319 7.72 -30.72 -6.65
CA PRO A 319 7.40 -30.68 -5.24
C PRO A 319 8.47 -29.94 -4.42
N GLY A 320 8.01 -29.05 -3.54
CA GLY A 320 8.86 -28.17 -2.72
C GLY A 320 9.31 -26.88 -3.40
N GLU A 321 9.09 -26.71 -4.70
CA GLU A 321 9.43 -25.47 -5.41
C GLU A 321 8.28 -24.45 -5.33
N LYS A 322 8.65 -23.15 -5.33
CA LYS A 322 7.70 -22.06 -5.49
C LYS A 322 7.31 -21.93 -6.96
N ILE A 323 6.03 -21.64 -7.24
CA ILE A 323 5.54 -21.34 -8.59
C ILE A 323 6.12 -19.98 -9.03
N PRO A 324 6.89 -19.93 -10.14
CA PRO A 324 7.61 -18.70 -10.51
C PRO A 324 6.75 -17.64 -11.20
N LEU A 325 5.71 -18.06 -11.93
CA LEU A 325 4.82 -17.18 -12.70
C LEU A 325 3.40 -17.70 -12.64
N ASP A 326 2.44 -16.79 -12.79
CA ASP A 326 1.03 -17.16 -12.90
C ASP A 326 0.80 -17.99 -14.17
N GLY A 327 0.02 -19.06 -14.05
CA GLY A 327 -0.24 -19.95 -15.19
C GLY A 327 -1.41 -20.88 -14.99
N ILE A 328 -1.82 -21.55 -16.07
CA ILE A 328 -2.85 -22.58 -16.05
C ILE A 328 -2.18 -23.95 -16.07
N VAL A 329 -2.66 -24.88 -15.23
CA VAL A 329 -2.16 -26.26 -15.19
C VAL A 329 -2.52 -26.98 -16.49
N VAL A 330 -1.51 -27.37 -17.25
CA VAL A 330 -1.64 -28.16 -18.49
C VAL A 330 -1.60 -29.63 -18.19
N ASP A 331 -0.76 -30.04 -17.21
CA ASP A 331 -0.57 -31.43 -16.83
C ASP A 331 -0.14 -31.55 -15.37
N GLY A 332 -0.59 -32.59 -14.70
CA GLY A 332 -0.31 -32.84 -13.29
C GLY A 332 -1.48 -32.47 -12.36
N GLU A 333 -1.40 -32.98 -11.13
CA GLU A 333 -2.25 -32.59 -9.99
C GLU A 333 -1.40 -32.51 -8.74
N SER A 334 -1.71 -31.59 -7.85
CA SER A 334 -0.97 -31.37 -6.62
C SER A 334 -1.80 -30.65 -5.55
N MET A 335 -1.16 -30.50 -4.38
CA MET A 335 -1.60 -29.59 -3.32
C MET A 335 -0.68 -28.37 -3.31
N LEU A 336 -1.26 -27.18 -3.31
CA LEU A 336 -0.53 -25.92 -3.22
C LEU A 336 -0.63 -25.35 -1.81
N ASP A 337 0.51 -25.02 -1.23
CA ASP A 337 0.56 -24.20 -0.03
C ASP A 337 0.47 -22.73 -0.45
N THR A 338 -0.65 -22.13 -0.13
CA THR A 338 -0.96 -20.71 -0.45
C THR A 338 -0.70 -19.78 0.72
N LYS A 339 -0.23 -20.30 1.86
CA LYS A 339 -0.09 -19.57 3.12
C LYS A 339 0.70 -18.27 3.00
N ALA A 340 1.74 -18.26 2.16
CA ALA A 340 2.56 -17.07 1.96
C ALA A 340 1.82 -15.93 1.26
N LEU A 341 0.79 -16.25 0.45
CA LEU A 341 -0.03 -15.28 -0.29
C LEU A 341 -1.32 -14.93 0.45
N THR A 342 -2.07 -15.95 0.86
CA THR A 342 -3.42 -15.79 1.38
C THR A 342 -3.50 -15.83 2.91
N GLY A 343 -2.43 -16.28 3.57
CA GLY A 343 -2.42 -16.54 5.01
C GLY A 343 -3.16 -17.81 5.44
N GLU A 344 -3.77 -18.57 4.50
CA GLU A 344 -4.49 -19.81 4.79
C GLU A 344 -3.52 -20.95 5.09
N SER A 345 -3.81 -21.72 6.13
CA SER A 345 -2.96 -22.86 6.52
C SER A 345 -3.35 -24.17 5.83
N VAL A 346 -4.50 -24.21 5.14
CA VAL A 346 -4.98 -25.41 4.46
C VAL A 346 -4.51 -25.40 3.00
N PRO A 347 -3.74 -26.41 2.55
CA PRO A 347 -3.33 -26.47 1.16
C PRO A 347 -4.52 -26.64 0.22
N ARG A 348 -4.45 -25.96 -0.94
CA ARG A 348 -5.46 -26.02 -2.00
C ARG A 348 -5.13 -27.11 -3.00
N SER A 349 -6.10 -27.98 -3.32
CA SER A 349 -5.95 -28.94 -4.43
C SER A 349 -6.01 -28.23 -5.78
N ILE A 350 -5.10 -28.60 -6.69
CA ILE A 350 -5.03 -28.05 -8.04
C ILE A 350 -4.91 -29.18 -9.06
N ARG A 351 -5.63 -29.04 -10.18
CA ARG A 351 -5.72 -30.02 -11.25
C ARG A 351 -5.58 -29.34 -12.62
N LYS A 352 -5.50 -30.18 -13.66
CA LYS A 352 -5.49 -29.70 -15.04
C LYS A 352 -6.65 -28.75 -15.34
N GLY A 353 -6.35 -27.57 -15.85
CA GLY A 353 -7.27 -26.50 -16.17
C GLY A 353 -7.43 -25.43 -15.08
N ASP A 354 -6.94 -25.71 -13.86
CA ASP A 354 -7.00 -24.73 -12.78
C ASP A 354 -5.89 -23.68 -12.91
N GLU A 355 -6.12 -22.50 -12.37
CA GLU A 355 -5.15 -21.43 -12.30
C GLU A 355 -4.23 -21.61 -11.09
N ALA A 356 -2.92 -21.53 -11.34
CA ALA A 356 -1.86 -21.58 -10.35
C ALA A 356 -1.17 -20.21 -10.26
N LEU A 357 -1.14 -19.65 -9.05
CA LEU A 357 -0.58 -18.32 -8.79
C LEU A 357 0.90 -18.42 -8.42
N SER A 358 1.68 -17.45 -8.91
CA SER A 358 3.08 -17.31 -8.52
C SER A 358 3.23 -17.11 -7.00
N GLY A 359 4.33 -17.65 -6.43
CA GLY A 359 4.60 -17.57 -4.99
C GLY A 359 3.99 -18.69 -4.14
N CYS A 360 2.99 -19.45 -4.65
CA CYS A 360 2.53 -20.67 -3.98
C CYS A 360 3.61 -21.75 -4.01
N ILE A 361 3.66 -22.60 -2.98
CA ILE A 361 4.61 -23.71 -2.92
C ILE A 361 3.88 -25.00 -3.37
N ASN A 362 4.43 -25.65 -4.38
CA ASN A 362 3.97 -26.96 -4.82
C ASN A 362 4.36 -28.03 -3.79
N GLN A 363 3.40 -28.78 -3.22
CA GLN A 363 3.69 -29.73 -2.14
C GLN A 363 3.94 -31.17 -2.61
N SER A 364 3.18 -31.68 -3.58
CA SER A 364 3.14 -33.13 -3.81
C SER A 364 3.43 -33.58 -5.24
N GLY A 365 2.73 -33.08 -6.24
CA GLY A 365 2.84 -33.54 -7.63
C GLY A 365 3.78 -32.71 -8.48
N LEU A 366 4.23 -33.26 -9.61
CA LEU A 366 4.89 -32.47 -10.64
C LEU A 366 3.83 -31.68 -11.40
N LEU A 367 3.97 -30.37 -11.45
CA LEU A 367 3.04 -29.49 -12.17
C LEU A 367 3.71 -28.96 -13.45
N THR A 368 2.96 -29.00 -14.53
CA THR A 368 3.31 -28.35 -15.79
C THR A 368 2.32 -27.22 -16.04
N LEU A 369 2.80 -25.98 -16.10
CA LEU A 369 1.98 -24.79 -16.20
C LEU A 369 2.26 -24.08 -17.52
N LYS A 370 1.21 -23.55 -18.16
CA LYS A 370 1.32 -22.59 -19.25
C LYS A 370 1.22 -21.19 -18.67
N VAL A 371 2.26 -20.39 -18.86
CA VAL A 371 2.35 -19.03 -18.31
C VAL A 371 1.29 -18.13 -18.93
N THR A 372 0.56 -17.39 -18.09
CA THR A 372 -0.53 -16.49 -18.51
C THR A 372 -0.18 -15.02 -18.38
N LYS A 373 0.76 -14.66 -17.49
CA LYS A 373 1.19 -13.27 -17.24
C LYS A 373 2.69 -13.16 -17.27
N SER A 374 3.21 -12.00 -17.68
CA SER A 374 4.64 -11.68 -17.56
C SER A 374 5.06 -11.58 -16.09
N PHE A 375 6.38 -11.64 -15.80
CA PHE A 375 6.87 -11.58 -14.43
C PHE A 375 6.41 -10.30 -13.71
N GLY A 376 6.51 -9.13 -14.35
CA GLY A 376 6.09 -7.85 -13.78
C GLY A 376 4.58 -7.77 -13.51
N GLU A 377 3.77 -8.53 -14.23
CA GLU A 377 2.31 -8.62 -14.05
C GLU A 377 1.90 -9.79 -13.14
N SER A 378 2.85 -10.62 -12.72
CA SER A 378 2.58 -11.77 -11.86
C SER A 378 2.07 -11.34 -10.48
N THR A 379 1.28 -12.21 -9.86
CA THR A 379 0.71 -11.99 -8.53
C THR A 379 1.78 -11.62 -7.50
N VAL A 380 2.89 -12.33 -7.49
CA VAL A 380 4.02 -12.07 -6.57
C VAL A 380 4.65 -10.71 -6.81
N SER A 381 4.89 -10.33 -8.07
CA SER A 381 5.49 -9.04 -8.39
C SER A 381 4.59 -7.89 -7.94
N LYS A 382 3.29 -7.97 -8.22
CA LYS A 382 2.30 -6.97 -7.78
C LYS A 382 2.22 -6.86 -6.26
N ILE A 383 2.22 -7.97 -5.54
CA ILE A 383 2.22 -7.97 -4.07
C ILE A 383 3.48 -7.29 -3.54
N THR A 384 4.64 -7.64 -4.07
CA THR A 384 5.92 -7.07 -3.67
C THR A 384 5.94 -5.57 -3.91
N ASP A 385 5.53 -5.12 -5.09
CA ASP A 385 5.45 -3.70 -5.43
C ASP A 385 4.48 -2.92 -4.53
N LEU A 386 3.31 -3.48 -4.24
CA LEU A 386 2.34 -2.85 -3.35
C LEU A 386 2.88 -2.67 -1.94
N VAL A 387 3.59 -3.66 -1.41
CA VAL A 387 4.16 -3.57 -0.06
C VAL A 387 5.41 -2.69 -0.03
N GLU A 388 6.28 -2.76 -1.03
CA GLU A 388 7.43 -1.87 -1.17
C GLU A 388 7.01 -0.40 -1.25
N ASN A 389 5.99 -0.11 -2.04
CA ASN A 389 5.48 1.25 -2.22
C ASN A 389 4.58 1.73 -1.07
N ALA A 390 4.06 0.81 -0.24
CA ALA A 390 3.17 1.17 0.87
C ALA A 390 3.82 2.08 1.91
N SER A 391 5.14 1.98 2.11
CA SER A 391 5.88 2.86 3.04
C SER A 391 6.05 4.29 2.52
N ALA A 392 5.77 4.54 1.25
CA ALA A 392 5.81 5.87 0.64
C ALA A 392 4.65 6.78 1.10
N ARG A 393 3.48 6.20 1.37
CA ARG A 393 2.29 6.93 1.84
C ARG A 393 2.28 7.03 3.36
N LYS A 394 2.93 8.07 3.90
CA LYS A 394 3.12 8.27 5.34
C LYS A 394 1.83 8.51 6.10
N ALA A 395 1.72 7.90 7.27
CA ALA A 395 0.60 8.12 8.18
C ALA A 395 0.56 9.57 8.71
N PRO A 396 -0.63 10.13 9.02
CA PRO A 396 -0.73 11.42 9.70
C PRO A 396 0.11 11.50 10.98
N THR A 397 0.20 10.40 11.74
CA THR A 397 1.06 10.34 12.94
C THR A 397 2.54 10.45 12.58
N GLU A 398 3.02 9.85 11.49
CA GLU A 398 4.41 9.97 11.03
C GLU A 398 4.74 11.40 10.61
N ASN A 399 3.84 12.03 9.84
CA ASN A 399 3.98 13.42 9.42
C ASN A 399 3.98 14.37 10.62
N PHE A 400 3.13 14.11 11.62
CA PHE A 400 3.12 14.88 12.86
C PHE A 400 4.45 14.80 13.58
N ILE A 401 5.06 13.62 13.73
CA ILE A 401 6.35 13.46 14.42
C ILE A 401 7.48 14.17 13.67
N THR A 402 7.50 14.09 12.35
CA THR A 402 8.49 14.82 11.53
C THR A 402 8.35 16.33 11.71
N THR A 403 7.11 16.83 11.71
CA THR A 403 6.83 18.26 11.94
C THR A 403 7.16 18.66 13.37
N PHE A 404 6.79 17.85 14.37
CA PHE A 404 7.11 18.06 15.79
C PHE A 404 8.62 18.17 16.00
N ALA A 405 9.42 17.26 15.46
CA ALA A 405 10.87 17.29 15.59
C ALA A 405 11.47 18.60 15.06
N ARG A 406 10.95 19.12 13.95
CA ARG A 406 11.40 20.39 13.35
C ARG A 406 11.23 21.59 14.28
N TYR A 407 10.14 21.68 15.03
CA TYR A 407 9.87 22.79 15.96
C TYR A 407 10.41 22.52 17.35
N TYR A 408 10.40 21.27 17.80
CA TYR A 408 10.84 20.88 19.13
C TYR A 408 12.31 21.18 19.35
N THR A 409 13.19 20.79 18.43
CA THR A 409 14.64 20.92 18.62
C THR A 409 15.11 22.37 18.80
N PRO A 410 14.70 23.36 17.97
CA PRO A 410 15.05 24.76 18.22
C PRO A 410 14.56 25.31 19.57
N VAL A 411 13.35 24.93 19.98
CA VAL A 411 12.80 25.38 21.28
C VAL A 411 13.64 24.85 22.43
N VAL A 412 14.03 23.59 22.35
CA VAL A 412 14.84 22.99 23.42
C VAL A 412 16.27 23.54 23.45
N VAL A 413 16.87 23.79 22.28
CA VAL A 413 18.18 24.48 22.22
C VAL A 413 18.07 25.88 22.87
N GLY A 414 17.01 26.59 22.58
CA GLY A 414 16.74 27.89 23.23
C GLY A 414 16.61 27.77 24.76
N MET A 415 15.87 26.75 25.25
CA MET A 415 15.74 26.49 26.68
C MET A 415 17.08 26.09 27.33
N ALA A 416 17.89 25.28 26.65
CA ALA A 416 19.23 24.93 27.12
C ALA A 416 20.14 26.16 27.26
N ALA A 417 20.10 27.05 26.26
CA ALA A 417 20.85 28.32 26.31
C ALA A 417 20.35 29.23 27.47
N VAL A 418 19.05 29.33 27.67
CA VAL A 418 18.47 30.06 28.82
C VAL A 418 18.94 29.43 30.15
N LEU A 419 18.91 28.10 30.28
CA LEU A 419 19.34 27.38 31.47
C LEU A 419 20.86 27.56 31.73
N ALA A 420 21.68 27.63 30.70
CA ALA A 420 23.14 27.79 30.80
C ALA A 420 23.54 29.24 31.12
N ILE A 421 22.80 30.26 30.68
CA ILE A 421 23.18 31.66 30.71
C ILE A 421 22.46 32.44 31.84
N ILE A 422 21.15 32.31 31.99
CA ILE A 422 20.37 33.17 32.89
C ILE A 422 20.65 32.86 34.38
N PRO A 423 20.64 31.60 34.87
CA PRO A 423 20.84 31.34 36.28
C PRO A 423 22.20 31.79 36.85
N PRO A 424 23.37 31.59 36.17
CA PRO A 424 24.61 32.10 36.69
C PRO A 424 24.66 33.63 36.76
N LEU A 425 23.95 34.34 35.90
CA LEU A 425 23.84 35.81 35.91
C LEU A 425 22.94 36.32 37.04
N VAL A 426 21.86 35.59 37.39
CA VAL A 426 20.82 36.06 38.33
C VAL A 426 21.08 35.52 39.73
N LEU A 427 21.42 34.24 39.85
CA LEU A 427 21.53 33.53 41.15
C LEU A 427 22.95 33.54 41.68
N GLY A 428 23.95 33.93 40.85
CA GLY A 428 25.34 33.68 41.12
C GLY A 428 25.68 32.18 41.09
N GLY A 429 26.93 31.85 41.02
CA GLY A 429 27.37 30.45 40.98
C GLY A 429 28.35 30.20 39.83
N GLY A 430 28.95 29.02 39.81
CA GLY A 430 29.95 28.67 38.80
C GLY A 430 29.34 28.50 37.45
N TRP A 431 29.82 29.26 36.43
CA TRP A 431 29.42 29.11 35.03
C TRP A 431 29.54 27.67 34.54
N SER A 432 30.55 26.95 34.97
CA SER A 432 30.83 25.57 34.61
C SER A 432 29.62 24.64 34.92
N GLU A 433 29.03 24.77 36.12
CA GLU A 433 27.91 23.96 36.58
C GLU A 433 26.67 24.18 35.75
N TRP A 434 26.34 25.44 35.44
CA TRP A 434 25.14 25.76 34.62
C TRP A 434 25.33 25.43 33.16
N LEU A 435 26.54 25.59 32.61
CA LEU A 435 26.89 25.12 31.27
C LEU A 435 26.77 23.60 31.18
N ARG A 436 27.28 22.85 32.20
CA ARG A 436 27.13 21.40 32.25
C ARG A 436 25.66 20.97 32.22
N ARG A 437 24.79 21.61 33.00
CA ARG A 437 23.34 21.38 32.98
C ARG A 437 22.73 21.67 31.62
N GLY A 438 23.14 22.74 30.96
CA GLY A 438 22.74 23.07 29.61
C GLY A 438 23.14 21.98 28.60
N PHE A 439 24.34 21.44 28.68
CA PHE A 439 24.83 20.35 27.85
C PHE A 439 24.05 19.04 28.09
N VAL A 440 23.77 18.68 29.34
CA VAL A 440 22.91 17.55 29.69
C VAL A 440 21.52 17.73 29.06
N PHE A 441 20.95 18.92 29.13
CA PHE A 441 19.67 19.26 28.58
C PHE A 441 19.67 19.10 27.06
N LEU A 442 20.73 19.54 26.35
CA LEU A 442 20.89 19.37 24.90
C LEU A 442 20.95 17.89 24.51
N ILE A 443 21.73 17.07 25.21
CA ILE A 443 21.89 15.64 24.94
C ILE A 443 20.56 14.89 25.01
N VAL A 444 19.77 15.11 26.07
CA VAL A 444 18.49 14.43 26.27
C VAL A 444 17.43 14.82 25.23
N SER A 445 17.62 15.96 24.59
CA SER A 445 16.58 16.64 23.78
C SER A 445 16.32 15.99 22.43
N CYS A 446 17.19 15.11 21.91
CA CYS A 446 16.98 14.48 20.62
C CYS A 446 15.69 13.62 20.59
N PRO A 447 14.75 13.81 19.68
CA PRO A 447 13.56 12.96 19.56
C PRO A 447 13.84 11.64 18.83
N CYS A 448 15.08 11.13 18.81
CA CYS A 448 15.56 10.01 18.00
C CYS A 448 14.68 8.75 18.15
N ALA A 449 14.29 8.42 19.39
CA ALA A 449 13.43 7.27 19.66
C ALA A 449 12.09 7.31 18.92
N LEU A 450 11.49 8.50 18.78
CA LEU A 450 10.21 8.67 18.10
C LEU A 450 10.36 8.63 16.57
N VAL A 451 11.35 9.36 16.05
CA VAL A 451 11.62 9.48 14.61
C VAL A 451 11.91 8.13 13.97
N ILE A 452 12.52 7.19 14.71
CA ILE A 452 12.87 5.86 14.21
C ILE A 452 11.78 4.84 14.49
N SER A 453 11.27 4.77 15.72
CA SER A 453 10.38 3.67 16.12
C SER A 453 8.97 3.76 15.52
N ILE A 454 8.49 4.95 15.20
CA ILE A 454 7.12 5.12 14.68
C ILE A 454 7.00 4.64 13.24
N PRO A 455 7.81 5.11 12.27
CA PRO A 455 7.81 4.55 10.91
C PRO A 455 8.07 3.03 10.91
N LEU A 456 9.01 2.57 11.74
CA LEU A 456 9.30 1.15 11.86
C LEU A 456 8.08 0.33 12.34
N THR A 457 7.28 0.88 13.26
CA THR A 457 6.06 0.23 13.75
C THR A 457 4.99 0.15 12.67
N PHE A 458 4.79 1.22 11.89
CA PHE A 458 3.83 1.21 10.78
C PHE A 458 4.26 0.25 9.69
N PHE A 459 5.53 0.26 9.31
CA PHE A 459 6.06 -0.66 8.31
C PHE A 459 5.94 -2.12 8.76
N GLY A 460 6.27 -2.41 10.03
CA GLY A 460 6.04 -3.72 10.63
C GLY A 460 4.57 -4.12 10.65
N GLY A 461 3.66 -3.17 10.85
CA GLY A 461 2.21 -3.37 10.79
C GLY A 461 1.72 -3.75 9.40
N ILE A 462 2.25 -3.10 8.34
CA ILE A 462 1.95 -3.46 6.95
C ILE A 462 2.45 -4.88 6.67
N GLY A 463 3.67 -5.23 7.07
CA GLY A 463 4.19 -6.59 6.94
C GLY A 463 3.38 -7.64 7.70
N ALA A 464 2.90 -7.32 8.90
CA ALA A 464 2.02 -8.21 9.67
C ALA A 464 0.64 -8.39 9.03
N ALA A 465 0.09 -7.35 8.39
CA ALA A 465 -1.16 -7.44 7.62
C ALA A 465 -0.97 -8.31 6.38
N SER A 466 0.11 -8.11 5.63
CA SER A 466 0.45 -8.90 4.44
C SER A 466 0.54 -10.39 4.73
N LYS A 467 1.17 -10.80 5.84
CA LYS A 467 1.21 -12.20 6.31
C LYS A 467 -0.16 -12.84 6.51
N ARG A 468 -1.17 -12.04 6.79
CA ARG A 468 -2.56 -12.48 7.00
C ARG A 468 -3.40 -12.42 5.73
N GLY A 469 -2.76 -12.19 4.57
CA GLY A 469 -3.44 -12.03 3.31
C GLY A 469 -4.17 -10.69 3.16
N VAL A 470 -3.69 -9.64 3.84
CA VAL A 470 -4.22 -8.28 3.72
C VAL A 470 -3.14 -7.33 3.24
N LEU A 471 -3.27 -6.82 2.03
CA LEU A 471 -2.34 -5.84 1.47
C LEU A 471 -2.83 -4.43 1.76
N VAL A 472 -2.00 -3.63 2.40
CA VAL A 472 -2.30 -2.23 2.74
C VAL A 472 -1.36 -1.33 1.95
N LYS A 473 -1.90 -0.47 1.10
CA LYS A 473 -1.13 0.39 0.18
C LYS A 473 -0.45 1.60 0.82
N GLY A 474 -0.53 1.75 2.14
CA GLY A 474 0.13 2.84 2.83
C GLY A 474 -0.08 2.85 4.34
N SER A 475 0.87 3.42 5.08
CA SER A 475 0.76 3.58 6.53
C SER A 475 -0.41 4.52 6.92
N ASN A 476 -0.76 5.47 6.04
CA ASN A 476 -1.95 6.31 6.21
C ASN A 476 -3.24 5.49 6.23
N TYR A 477 -3.35 4.46 5.37
CA TYR A 477 -4.53 3.58 5.33
C TYR A 477 -4.56 2.63 6.53
N LEU A 478 -3.39 2.15 6.98
CA LEU A 478 -3.31 1.38 8.22
C LEU A 478 -3.75 2.21 9.43
N GLU A 479 -3.36 3.49 9.50
CA GLU A 479 -3.87 4.39 10.54
C GLU A 479 -5.37 4.67 10.38
N ALA A 480 -5.87 4.80 9.15
CA ALA A 480 -7.29 5.01 8.87
C ALA A 480 -8.15 3.82 9.29
N LEU A 481 -7.71 2.58 9.01
CA LEU A 481 -8.39 1.34 9.44
C LEU A 481 -8.61 1.31 10.96
N ASN A 482 -7.66 1.81 11.76
CA ASN A 482 -7.84 1.89 13.22
C ASN A 482 -8.99 2.82 13.65
N LYS A 483 -9.41 3.75 12.79
CA LYS A 483 -10.46 4.74 13.06
C LYS A 483 -11.80 4.40 12.40
N VAL A 484 -11.90 3.25 11.73
CA VAL A 484 -13.12 2.83 11.04
C VAL A 484 -14.24 2.61 12.05
N SER A 485 -15.35 3.33 11.88
CA SER A 485 -16.57 3.21 12.67
C SER A 485 -17.77 2.77 11.82
N VAL A 486 -17.74 3.01 10.52
CA VAL A 486 -18.78 2.59 9.58
C VAL A 486 -18.15 1.72 8.52
N VAL A 487 -18.73 0.53 8.31
CA VAL A 487 -18.32 -0.38 7.21
C VAL A 487 -19.52 -0.55 6.29
N VAL A 488 -19.31 -0.25 5.04
CA VAL A 488 -20.30 -0.37 3.96
C VAL A 488 -19.84 -1.49 3.03
N PHE A 489 -20.70 -2.46 2.80
CA PHE A 489 -20.42 -3.61 1.94
C PHE A 489 -21.23 -3.53 0.65
N ASP A 490 -20.63 -3.88 -0.46
CA ASP A 490 -21.42 -4.37 -1.59
C ASP A 490 -22.01 -5.75 -1.25
N LYS A 491 -23.08 -6.13 -1.93
CA LYS A 491 -23.68 -7.45 -1.72
C LYS A 491 -22.96 -8.52 -2.55
N THR A 492 -22.98 -8.36 -3.87
CA THR A 492 -22.61 -9.40 -4.85
C THR A 492 -21.09 -9.55 -4.94
N GLY A 493 -20.59 -10.80 -4.82
CA GLY A 493 -19.14 -11.05 -4.81
C GLY A 493 -18.42 -10.60 -3.54
N THR A 494 -19.07 -9.86 -2.65
CA THR A 494 -18.49 -9.36 -1.38
C THR A 494 -19.04 -10.12 -0.17
N LEU A 495 -20.32 -9.96 0.15
CA LEU A 495 -21.00 -10.71 1.22
C LEU A 495 -21.54 -12.05 0.73
N THR A 496 -21.74 -12.18 -0.58
CA THR A 496 -22.19 -13.36 -1.27
C THR A 496 -21.10 -13.86 -2.22
N LYS A 497 -21.22 -15.10 -2.69
CA LYS A 497 -20.25 -15.74 -3.59
C LYS A 497 -20.24 -15.14 -5.01
N GLY A 498 -21.27 -14.36 -5.37
CA GLY A 498 -21.47 -13.87 -6.75
C GLY A 498 -21.84 -14.99 -7.73
N VAL A 499 -22.20 -16.15 -7.23
CA VAL A 499 -22.59 -17.32 -8.01
C VAL A 499 -24.07 -17.59 -7.77
N PHE A 500 -24.81 -17.64 -8.87
CA PHE A 500 -26.20 -18.01 -8.78
C PHE A 500 -26.32 -19.51 -8.48
N GLU A 501 -27.05 -19.85 -7.42
CA GLU A 501 -27.36 -21.26 -7.09
C GLU A 501 -28.87 -21.47 -7.02
N VAL A 502 -29.29 -22.71 -7.28
CA VAL A 502 -30.69 -23.13 -7.12
C VAL A 502 -31.00 -23.23 -5.63
N ALA A 503 -31.62 -22.18 -5.08
CA ALA A 503 -31.93 -22.11 -3.66
C ALA A 503 -33.13 -22.99 -3.27
N ASN A 504 -34.16 -23.04 -4.13
CA ASN A 504 -35.33 -23.90 -3.90
C ASN A 504 -36.06 -24.20 -5.20
N ILE A 505 -36.75 -25.29 -5.23
CA ILE A 505 -37.63 -25.70 -6.35
C ILE A 505 -39.04 -25.87 -5.83
N ILE A 506 -39.99 -25.13 -6.41
CA ILE A 506 -41.39 -25.11 -6.03
C ILE A 506 -42.20 -25.71 -7.19
N PRO A 507 -42.56 -27.03 -7.12
CA PRO A 507 -43.32 -27.65 -8.16
C PRO A 507 -44.78 -27.20 -8.15
N ALA A 508 -45.40 -27.16 -9.32
CA ALA A 508 -46.84 -27.02 -9.45
C ALA A 508 -47.58 -28.34 -9.06
N ALA A 509 -48.84 -28.22 -8.77
CA ALA A 509 -49.68 -29.39 -8.42
C ALA A 509 -49.59 -30.52 -9.48
N GLY A 510 -49.17 -31.71 -9.04
CA GLY A 510 -49.00 -32.85 -9.95
C GLY A 510 -47.58 -33.07 -10.49
N TYR A 511 -46.61 -32.17 -10.18
CA TYR A 511 -45.22 -32.31 -10.58
C TYR A 511 -44.32 -32.54 -9.35
N GLN A 512 -43.16 -33.15 -9.59
CA GLN A 512 -42.10 -33.32 -8.58
C GLN A 512 -40.95 -32.34 -8.83
N LYS A 513 -40.17 -32.05 -7.80
CA LYS A 513 -39.02 -31.11 -7.91
C LYS A 513 -38.01 -31.53 -8.99
N GLU A 514 -37.75 -32.82 -9.09
CA GLU A 514 -36.85 -33.42 -10.07
C GLU A 514 -37.34 -33.18 -11.51
N GLN A 515 -38.65 -33.22 -11.74
CA GLN A 515 -39.21 -32.95 -13.07
C GLN A 515 -39.10 -31.45 -13.47
N VAL A 516 -39.35 -30.55 -12.53
CA VAL A 516 -39.14 -29.09 -12.73
C VAL A 516 -37.71 -28.82 -13.12
N LEU A 517 -36.75 -29.38 -12.37
CA LEU A 517 -35.32 -29.22 -12.59
C LEU A 517 -34.89 -29.86 -13.92
N GLU A 518 -35.44 -31.00 -14.29
CA GLU A 518 -35.15 -31.68 -15.54
C GLU A 518 -35.60 -30.85 -16.76
N TYR A 519 -36.83 -30.37 -16.76
CA TYR A 519 -37.33 -29.47 -17.86
C TYR A 519 -36.52 -28.21 -17.94
N ALA A 520 -36.17 -27.59 -16.80
CA ALA A 520 -35.34 -26.39 -16.79
C ALA A 520 -33.93 -26.68 -17.34
N ALA A 521 -33.29 -27.74 -16.93
CA ALA A 521 -31.97 -28.12 -17.41
C ALA A 521 -31.95 -28.46 -18.90
N GLN A 522 -33.02 -29.14 -19.39
CA GLN A 522 -33.19 -29.42 -20.82
C GLN A 522 -33.33 -28.10 -21.63
N ALA A 523 -34.10 -27.13 -21.14
CA ALA A 523 -34.30 -25.86 -21.81
C ALA A 523 -32.98 -25.03 -21.83
N GLU A 524 -32.28 -25.02 -20.75
CA GLU A 524 -31.05 -24.22 -20.57
C GLU A 524 -29.76 -24.90 -21.10
N SER A 525 -29.87 -26.10 -21.70
CA SER A 525 -28.73 -26.91 -22.14
C SER A 525 -27.85 -26.27 -23.23
N TYR A 526 -28.35 -25.28 -23.93
CA TYR A 526 -27.61 -24.49 -24.94
C TYR A 526 -27.26 -23.08 -24.47
N SER A 527 -27.68 -22.69 -23.28
CA SER A 527 -27.47 -21.34 -22.77
C SER A 527 -26.13 -21.25 -22.02
N ASN A 528 -25.39 -20.15 -22.24
CA ASN A 528 -24.19 -19.81 -21.49
C ASN A 528 -24.46 -18.89 -20.29
N HIS A 529 -25.73 -18.58 -20.02
CA HIS A 529 -26.13 -17.68 -18.95
C HIS A 529 -25.75 -18.25 -17.59
N PRO A 530 -25.31 -17.43 -16.60
CA PRO A 530 -24.94 -17.92 -15.26
C PRO A 530 -26.03 -18.72 -14.57
N ILE A 531 -27.31 -18.34 -14.76
CA ILE A 531 -28.47 -19.09 -14.28
C ILE A 531 -28.54 -20.49 -14.89
N ALA A 532 -28.29 -20.61 -16.19
CA ALA A 532 -28.26 -21.88 -16.89
C ALA A 532 -27.21 -22.83 -16.32
N LYS A 533 -25.99 -22.30 -16.11
CA LYS A 533 -24.90 -23.08 -15.52
C LYS A 533 -25.25 -23.60 -14.13
N SER A 534 -25.93 -22.78 -13.31
CA SER A 534 -26.38 -23.19 -11.97
C SER A 534 -27.43 -24.32 -12.04
N ILE A 535 -28.42 -24.17 -12.92
CA ILE A 535 -29.48 -25.18 -13.13
C ILE A 535 -28.86 -26.51 -13.62
N LEU A 536 -27.94 -26.43 -14.59
CA LEU A 536 -27.25 -27.61 -15.14
C LEU A 536 -26.34 -28.29 -14.08
N ALA A 537 -25.64 -27.52 -13.28
CA ALA A 537 -24.81 -28.04 -12.19
C ALA A 537 -25.66 -28.75 -11.14
N THR A 538 -26.80 -28.16 -10.76
CA THR A 538 -27.72 -28.76 -9.80
C THR A 538 -28.37 -30.03 -10.35
N TYR A 539 -28.69 -30.08 -11.66
CA TYR A 539 -29.23 -31.26 -12.30
C TYR A 539 -28.24 -32.43 -12.33
N GLY A 540 -26.97 -32.16 -12.61
CA GLY A 540 -25.82 -33.09 -12.46
C GLY A 540 -25.88 -34.36 -13.33
N LYS A 541 -26.84 -34.46 -14.27
CA LYS A 541 -26.98 -35.61 -15.16
C LYS A 541 -26.66 -35.24 -16.61
N PRO A 542 -26.09 -36.13 -17.41
CA PRO A 542 -25.84 -35.87 -18.81
C PRO A 542 -27.18 -35.65 -19.56
N ILE A 543 -27.23 -34.63 -20.39
CA ILE A 543 -28.39 -34.25 -21.22
C ILE A 543 -28.09 -34.62 -22.65
N ASP A 544 -28.95 -35.44 -23.25
CA ASP A 544 -28.84 -35.82 -24.66
C ASP A 544 -29.51 -34.76 -25.58
N GLN A 545 -28.68 -33.84 -26.01
CA GLN A 545 -29.10 -32.72 -26.86
C GLN A 545 -29.67 -33.14 -28.24
N LYS A 546 -29.47 -34.37 -28.68
CA LYS A 546 -29.99 -34.88 -29.95
C LYS A 546 -31.51 -35.01 -29.95
N GLN A 547 -32.15 -34.98 -28.81
CA GLN A 547 -33.62 -35.10 -28.64
C GLN A 547 -34.32 -33.74 -28.70
N PHE A 548 -33.57 -32.64 -28.92
CA PHE A 548 -34.10 -31.27 -28.90
C PHE A 548 -34.19 -30.68 -30.30
N SER A 549 -35.18 -29.86 -30.50
CA SER A 549 -35.38 -29.10 -31.73
C SER A 549 -36.03 -27.75 -31.42
N GLY A 550 -35.95 -26.78 -32.35
CA GLY A 550 -36.64 -25.51 -32.20
C GLY A 550 -36.21 -24.69 -30.99
N PHE A 551 -34.89 -24.66 -30.69
CA PHE A 551 -34.34 -23.80 -29.66
C PHE A 551 -34.45 -22.34 -30.09
N GLU A 552 -35.09 -21.51 -29.26
CA GLU A 552 -35.28 -20.09 -29.47
C GLU A 552 -35.04 -19.34 -28.15
N GLU A 553 -34.08 -18.41 -28.17
CA GLU A 553 -33.87 -17.49 -27.07
C GLU A 553 -34.68 -16.23 -27.26
N ILE A 554 -35.61 -15.98 -26.33
CA ILE A 554 -36.52 -14.85 -26.34
C ILE A 554 -35.88 -13.76 -25.47
N SER A 555 -35.26 -12.77 -26.10
CA SER A 555 -34.49 -11.74 -25.43
C SER A 555 -35.26 -11.08 -24.28
N GLY A 556 -34.64 -11.09 -23.06
CA GLY A 556 -35.23 -10.52 -21.85
C GLY A 556 -36.40 -11.30 -21.25
N HIS A 557 -36.79 -12.48 -21.82
CA HIS A 557 -37.91 -13.29 -21.35
C HIS A 557 -37.45 -14.68 -20.90
N GLY A 558 -36.62 -15.39 -21.69
CA GLY A 558 -36.19 -16.74 -21.42
C GLY A 558 -36.01 -17.57 -22.70
N ILE A 559 -36.24 -18.87 -22.62
CA ILE A 559 -35.96 -19.86 -23.66
C ILE A 559 -37.17 -20.68 -23.96
N SER A 560 -37.35 -20.98 -25.22
CA SER A 560 -38.33 -21.96 -25.78
C SER A 560 -37.58 -23.08 -26.49
N VAL A 561 -37.90 -24.35 -26.18
CA VAL A 561 -37.27 -25.51 -26.81
C VAL A 561 -38.29 -26.64 -26.97
N MET A 562 -38.18 -27.42 -28.01
CA MET A 562 -38.96 -28.64 -28.18
C MET A 562 -38.16 -29.84 -27.65
N VAL A 563 -38.67 -30.52 -26.65
CA VAL A 563 -38.07 -31.68 -26.03
C VAL A 563 -38.99 -32.87 -26.22
N GLN A 564 -38.56 -33.87 -27.00
CA GLN A 564 -39.38 -35.07 -27.28
C GLN A 564 -40.79 -34.77 -27.74
N GLY A 565 -40.95 -33.69 -28.56
CA GLY A 565 -42.23 -33.24 -29.09
C GLY A 565 -43.08 -32.36 -28.18
N LYS A 566 -42.60 -32.04 -26.96
CA LYS A 566 -43.25 -31.11 -26.03
C LYS A 566 -42.55 -29.75 -26.07
N LYS A 567 -43.34 -28.68 -26.11
CA LYS A 567 -42.81 -27.32 -26.01
C LYS A 567 -42.48 -26.99 -24.55
N VAL A 568 -41.20 -26.88 -24.23
CA VAL A 568 -40.72 -26.47 -22.89
C VAL A 568 -40.33 -24.99 -22.94
N LEU A 569 -40.82 -24.24 -21.98
CA LEU A 569 -40.57 -22.83 -21.79
C LEU A 569 -39.90 -22.66 -20.43
N ALA A 570 -38.84 -21.88 -20.42
CA ALA A 570 -38.08 -21.63 -19.19
C ALA A 570 -37.63 -20.16 -19.17
N GLY A 571 -37.99 -19.39 -18.12
CA GLY A 571 -37.68 -17.98 -18.05
C GLY A 571 -38.39 -17.22 -16.93
N ASN A 572 -38.53 -15.90 -17.13
CA ASN A 572 -39.17 -15.04 -16.13
C ASN A 572 -40.70 -15.00 -16.28
N SER A 573 -41.39 -14.23 -15.43
CA SER A 573 -42.85 -14.11 -15.45
C SER A 573 -43.38 -13.55 -16.78
N LYS A 574 -42.60 -12.65 -17.43
CA LYS A 574 -42.99 -12.06 -18.72
C LYS A 574 -43.10 -13.12 -19.82
N LEU A 575 -42.27 -14.18 -19.78
CA LEU A 575 -42.36 -15.31 -20.68
C LEU A 575 -43.69 -16.05 -20.49
N MET A 576 -44.08 -16.29 -19.26
CA MET A 576 -45.36 -16.95 -18.96
C MET A 576 -46.56 -16.13 -19.39
N GLU A 577 -46.50 -14.82 -19.19
CA GLU A 577 -47.53 -13.86 -19.61
C GLU A 577 -47.66 -13.76 -21.14
N SER A 578 -46.53 -13.68 -21.86
CA SER A 578 -46.53 -13.60 -23.33
C SER A 578 -47.10 -14.87 -24.00
N GLU A 579 -46.81 -16.02 -23.40
CA GLU A 579 -47.31 -17.32 -23.86
C GLU A 579 -48.68 -17.69 -23.23
N LYS A 580 -49.31 -16.76 -22.48
CA LYS A 580 -50.62 -16.89 -21.85
C LYS A 580 -50.75 -18.12 -20.93
N ILE A 581 -49.67 -18.46 -20.23
CA ILE A 581 -49.64 -19.58 -19.29
C ILE A 581 -50.04 -19.05 -17.91
N ALA A 582 -51.08 -19.67 -17.34
CA ALA A 582 -51.43 -19.38 -15.94
C ALA A 582 -50.41 -19.99 -14.99
N TYR A 583 -49.74 -19.16 -14.20
CA TYR A 583 -48.73 -19.59 -13.25
C TYR A 583 -49.05 -19.10 -11.83
N ALA A 584 -48.58 -19.82 -10.82
CA ALA A 584 -48.67 -19.37 -9.43
C ALA A 584 -47.53 -18.37 -9.16
N ALA A 585 -47.89 -17.17 -8.70
CA ALA A 585 -46.90 -16.20 -8.29
C ALA A 585 -46.14 -16.74 -7.07
N CYS A 586 -44.82 -16.70 -7.14
CA CYS A 586 -43.98 -17.13 -6.04
C CYS A 586 -43.57 -15.90 -5.20
N ASP A 587 -43.91 -15.88 -3.92
CA ASP A 587 -43.59 -14.76 -3.01
C ASP A 587 -42.23 -14.91 -2.30
N ALA A 588 -41.51 -16.01 -2.56
CA ALA A 588 -40.18 -16.22 -1.95
C ALA A 588 -39.14 -15.22 -2.48
N ALA A 589 -38.18 -14.88 -1.64
CA ALA A 589 -37.03 -14.05 -2.00
C ALA A 589 -36.10 -14.79 -2.97
N GLY A 590 -35.67 -14.16 -4.04
CA GLY A 590 -34.78 -14.71 -5.07
C GLY A 590 -35.24 -14.41 -6.49
N THR A 591 -34.36 -14.63 -7.46
CA THR A 591 -34.69 -14.56 -8.87
C THR A 591 -35.57 -15.76 -9.23
N LYS A 592 -36.72 -15.47 -9.76
CA LYS A 592 -37.75 -16.48 -10.07
C LYS A 592 -37.61 -16.93 -11.51
N PHE A 593 -37.38 -18.21 -11.66
CA PHE A 593 -37.25 -18.87 -12.94
C PHE A 593 -38.39 -19.86 -13.11
N TYR A 594 -39.35 -19.50 -13.95
CA TYR A 594 -40.59 -20.26 -14.20
C TYR A 594 -40.38 -21.26 -15.32
N VAL A 595 -40.94 -22.45 -15.14
CA VAL A 595 -40.89 -23.54 -16.11
C VAL A 595 -42.30 -23.95 -16.50
N ALA A 596 -42.52 -24.10 -17.80
CA ALA A 596 -43.78 -24.64 -18.35
C ALA A 596 -43.46 -25.68 -19.42
N ALA A 597 -44.35 -26.68 -19.54
CA ALA A 597 -44.27 -27.70 -20.57
C ALA A 597 -45.65 -27.91 -21.18
N ASP A 598 -45.73 -27.94 -22.51
CA ASP A 598 -46.96 -28.15 -23.28
C ASP A 598 -48.10 -27.20 -22.87
N GLY A 599 -47.78 -25.94 -22.65
CA GLY A 599 -48.75 -24.91 -22.24
C GLY A 599 -49.25 -24.99 -20.80
N SER A 600 -48.68 -25.90 -20.00
CA SER A 600 -48.98 -26.05 -18.57
C SER A 600 -47.84 -25.64 -17.69
N TYR A 601 -48.13 -24.88 -16.64
CA TYR A 601 -47.14 -24.49 -15.62
C TYR A 601 -46.63 -25.70 -14.84
N VAL A 602 -45.31 -25.92 -14.83
CA VAL A 602 -44.66 -27.05 -14.18
C VAL A 602 -44.12 -26.67 -12.82
N GLY A 603 -43.60 -25.47 -12.65
CA GLY A 603 -43.05 -25.02 -11.38
C GLY A 603 -42.15 -23.78 -11.50
N CYS A 604 -41.64 -23.33 -10.36
CA CYS A 604 -40.68 -22.21 -10.24
C CYS A 604 -39.44 -22.68 -9.56
N ILE A 605 -38.29 -22.29 -10.13
CA ILE A 605 -36.98 -22.44 -9.52
C ILE A 605 -36.57 -21.09 -8.94
N LEU A 606 -36.24 -21.07 -7.67
CA LEU A 606 -35.68 -19.90 -7.01
C LEU A 606 -34.17 -19.96 -7.13
N ILE A 607 -33.63 -18.92 -7.68
CA ILE A 607 -32.20 -18.71 -7.83
C ILE A 607 -31.79 -17.58 -6.94
N ALA A 608 -30.83 -17.83 -6.07
CA ALA A 608 -30.29 -16.84 -5.16
C ALA A 608 -28.77 -16.85 -5.23
N ASP A 609 -28.19 -15.73 -4.91
CA ASP A 609 -26.76 -15.60 -4.68
C ASP A 609 -26.47 -16.07 -3.24
N GLU A 610 -25.60 -17.06 -3.08
CA GLU A 610 -25.31 -17.68 -1.80
C GLU A 610 -24.47 -16.77 -0.93
N VAL A 611 -24.88 -16.57 0.33
CA VAL A 611 -24.11 -15.86 1.34
C VAL A 611 -22.83 -16.63 1.67
N LYS A 612 -21.68 -15.93 1.72
CA LYS A 612 -20.42 -16.58 2.11
C LYS A 612 -20.48 -17.09 3.56
N PRO A 613 -19.90 -18.25 3.85
CA PRO A 613 -19.99 -18.89 5.17
C PRO A 613 -19.48 -18.03 6.33
N ASP A 614 -18.47 -17.20 6.07
CA ASP A 614 -17.82 -16.35 7.07
C ASP A 614 -18.45 -14.95 7.21
N SER A 615 -19.30 -14.50 6.29
CA SER A 615 -19.88 -13.14 6.27
C SER A 615 -20.62 -12.82 7.57
N LYS A 616 -21.43 -13.73 8.06
CA LYS A 616 -22.17 -13.52 9.32
C LYS A 616 -21.24 -13.39 10.53
N CYS A 617 -20.20 -14.22 10.59
CA CYS A 617 -19.19 -14.17 11.65
C CYS A 617 -18.39 -12.85 11.55
N ALA A 618 -17.96 -12.49 10.34
CA ALA A 618 -17.24 -11.24 10.09
C ALA A 618 -17.99 -10.00 10.57
N ILE A 619 -19.29 -9.89 10.24
CA ILE A 619 -20.14 -8.78 10.69
C ILE A 619 -20.28 -8.75 12.22
N ALA A 620 -20.50 -9.90 12.85
CA ALA A 620 -20.61 -9.97 14.30
C ALA A 620 -19.29 -9.59 14.99
N GLU A 621 -18.15 -9.98 14.44
CA GLU A 621 -16.83 -9.64 14.97
C GLU A 621 -16.48 -8.18 14.75
N LEU A 622 -16.82 -7.59 13.60
CA LEU A 622 -16.64 -6.16 13.34
C LEU A 622 -17.34 -5.32 14.42
N LYS A 623 -18.58 -5.69 14.79
CA LYS A 623 -19.31 -5.02 15.88
C LYS A 623 -18.61 -5.17 17.23
N LYS A 624 -18.07 -6.35 17.55
CA LYS A 624 -17.31 -6.59 18.79
C LYS A 624 -16.02 -5.76 18.86
N ILE A 625 -15.36 -5.57 17.75
CA ILE A 625 -14.13 -4.76 17.71
C ILE A 625 -14.38 -3.25 17.65
N GLY A 626 -15.66 -2.80 17.67
CA GLY A 626 -16.06 -1.40 17.84
C GLY A 626 -16.44 -0.69 16.53
N VAL A 627 -16.81 -1.42 15.48
CA VAL A 627 -17.52 -0.85 14.33
C VAL A 627 -18.94 -0.52 14.80
N GLU A 628 -19.32 0.75 14.66
CA GLU A 628 -20.59 1.30 15.16
C GLU A 628 -21.75 0.96 14.23
N LYS A 629 -21.48 0.87 12.91
CA LYS A 629 -22.52 0.66 11.92
C LYS A 629 -21.99 -0.18 10.75
N THR A 630 -22.76 -1.23 10.40
CA THR A 630 -22.55 -2.09 9.23
C THR A 630 -23.70 -1.92 8.26
N VAL A 631 -23.41 -1.61 7.01
CA VAL A 631 -24.40 -1.26 5.97
C VAL A 631 -24.15 -2.07 4.73
N MET A 632 -25.20 -2.44 4.01
CA MET A 632 -25.10 -3.08 2.70
C MET A 632 -25.69 -2.18 1.62
N LEU A 633 -25.00 -2.04 0.48
CA LEU A 633 -25.52 -1.44 -0.74
C LEU A 633 -25.70 -2.53 -1.79
N THR A 634 -26.82 -2.51 -2.50
CA THR A 634 -27.09 -3.49 -3.55
C THR A 634 -27.96 -2.91 -4.65
N GLY A 635 -27.76 -3.35 -5.89
CA GLY A 635 -28.66 -3.10 -7.02
C GLY A 635 -29.90 -4.01 -7.05
N ASP A 636 -29.95 -5.03 -6.21
CA ASP A 636 -31.04 -6.01 -6.17
C ASP A 636 -32.35 -5.44 -5.64
N ASP A 637 -33.40 -6.25 -5.81
CA ASP A 637 -34.74 -5.97 -5.26
C ASP A 637 -34.72 -5.82 -3.74
N GLU A 638 -35.59 -4.94 -3.25
CA GLU A 638 -35.75 -4.61 -1.81
C GLU A 638 -35.92 -5.83 -0.93
N ARG A 639 -36.68 -6.84 -1.37
CA ARG A 639 -36.92 -8.08 -0.61
C ARG A 639 -35.69 -8.94 -0.47
N ILE A 640 -34.88 -9.03 -1.52
CA ILE A 640 -33.60 -9.77 -1.52
C ILE A 640 -32.62 -9.05 -0.60
N GLY A 641 -32.48 -7.73 -0.75
CA GLY A 641 -31.62 -6.91 0.11
C GLY A 641 -31.98 -7.06 1.58
N LYS A 642 -33.26 -6.98 1.91
CA LYS A 642 -33.76 -7.15 3.28
C LYS A 642 -33.43 -8.54 3.85
N SER A 643 -33.71 -9.59 3.07
CA SER A 643 -33.48 -10.98 3.51
C SER A 643 -32.02 -11.23 3.85
N VAL A 644 -31.08 -10.77 3.03
CA VAL A 644 -29.64 -10.90 3.27
C VAL A 644 -29.20 -10.06 4.46
N ALA A 645 -29.72 -8.82 4.59
CA ALA A 645 -29.38 -7.96 5.71
C ALA A 645 -29.83 -8.52 7.05
N ASP A 646 -31.05 -9.07 7.09
CA ASP A 646 -31.62 -9.70 8.30
C ASP A 646 -30.83 -10.97 8.67
N GLU A 647 -30.47 -11.80 7.68
CA GLU A 647 -29.68 -13.05 7.87
C GLU A 647 -28.30 -12.75 8.47
N LEU A 648 -27.61 -11.72 7.92
CA LEU A 648 -26.27 -11.33 8.34
C LEU A 648 -26.27 -10.47 9.61
N GLY A 649 -27.41 -9.89 9.98
CA GLY A 649 -27.53 -9.02 11.13
C GLY A 649 -26.89 -7.65 10.90
N LEU A 650 -27.01 -7.09 9.68
CA LEU A 650 -26.58 -5.74 9.33
C LEU A 650 -27.45 -4.67 9.98
N ASP A 651 -26.91 -3.48 10.23
CA ASP A 651 -27.63 -2.40 10.88
C ASP A 651 -28.52 -1.61 9.90
N ALA A 652 -28.16 -1.61 8.60
CA ALA A 652 -28.94 -0.99 7.54
C ALA A 652 -28.60 -1.61 6.18
N TYR A 653 -29.51 -1.44 5.24
CA TYR A 653 -29.28 -1.78 3.85
C TYR A 653 -29.97 -0.77 2.93
N TYR A 654 -29.48 -0.64 1.70
CA TYR A 654 -30.08 0.14 0.64
C TYR A 654 -30.09 -0.71 -0.63
N ALA A 655 -31.27 -0.91 -1.17
CA ALA A 655 -31.51 -1.78 -2.34
C ALA A 655 -31.90 -0.95 -3.59
N GLN A 656 -31.95 -1.62 -4.76
CA GLN A 656 -32.30 -1.03 -6.04
C GLN A 656 -31.45 0.17 -6.46
N LEU A 657 -30.16 0.17 -6.09
CA LEU A 657 -29.24 1.27 -6.35
C LEU A 657 -28.56 1.11 -7.72
N LEU A 658 -28.53 2.17 -8.47
CA LEU A 658 -27.63 2.33 -9.61
C LEU A 658 -26.20 2.67 -9.11
N PRO A 659 -25.15 2.50 -9.95
CA PRO A 659 -23.77 2.76 -9.52
C PRO A 659 -23.52 4.17 -8.98
N ASP A 660 -24.06 5.19 -9.61
CA ASP A 660 -24.02 6.60 -9.16
C ASP A 660 -24.73 6.80 -7.83
N GLN A 661 -25.88 6.16 -7.65
CA GLN A 661 -26.63 6.21 -6.39
C GLN A 661 -25.92 5.50 -5.23
N LYS A 662 -25.09 4.48 -5.50
CA LYS A 662 -24.21 3.88 -4.48
C LYS A 662 -23.23 4.92 -3.93
N VAL A 663 -22.63 5.74 -4.81
CA VAL A 663 -21.73 6.83 -4.42
C VAL A 663 -22.47 7.87 -3.57
N GLU A 664 -23.65 8.32 -3.98
CA GLU A 664 -24.46 9.26 -3.21
C GLU A 664 -24.82 8.74 -1.81
N LYS A 665 -25.18 7.45 -1.72
CA LYS A 665 -25.45 6.80 -0.41
C LYS A 665 -24.21 6.70 0.46
N LEU A 666 -23.07 6.38 -0.13
CA LEU A 666 -21.80 6.38 0.59
C LEU A 666 -21.48 7.77 1.16
N GLU A 667 -21.61 8.84 0.36
CA GLU A 667 -21.38 10.21 0.81
C GLU A 667 -22.36 10.65 1.91
N MET A 668 -23.61 10.21 1.82
CA MET A 668 -24.59 10.45 2.88
C MET A 668 -24.16 9.79 4.18
N LEU A 669 -23.72 8.54 4.14
CA LEU A 669 -23.23 7.80 5.31
C LEU A 669 -21.93 8.42 5.85
N ASP A 670 -21.07 8.89 4.97
CA ASP A 670 -19.83 9.58 5.32
C ASP A 670 -20.11 10.87 6.13
N LYS A 671 -21.10 11.66 5.72
CA LYS A 671 -21.53 12.86 6.46
C LYS A 671 -22.17 12.56 7.80
N GLN A 672 -22.73 11.36 7.99
CA GLN A 672 -23.41 10.94 9.22
C GLN A 672 -22.46 10.30 10.25
N LYS A 673 -21.24 9.93 9.85
CA LYS A 673 -20.27 9.29 10.75
C LYS A 673 -19.83 10.24 11.86
N ARG A 674 -19.35 9.68 12.95
CA ARG A 674 -18.79 10.45 14.07
C ARG A 674 -17.57 11.26 13.61
N GLN A 675 -17.45 12.49 14.10
CA GLN A 675 -16.31 13.34 13.77
C GLN A 675 -14.98 12.68 14.16
N GLY A 676 -14.05 12.64 13.20
CA GLY A 676 -12.73 12.00 13.36
C GLY A 676 -12.71 10.49 13.15
N SER A 677 -13.87 9.85 12.94
CA SER A 677 -13.93 8.45 12.52
C SER A 677 -13.83 8.31 11.00
N LYS A 678 -13.65 7.08 10.52
CA LYS A 678 -13.47 6.74 9.12
C LYS A 678 -14.56 5.77 8.63
N LEU A 679 -14.92 5.90 7.36
CA LEU A 679 -15.82 5.01 6.65
C LEU A 679 -15.00 4.12 5.71
N ALA A 680 -15.19 2.79 5.83
CA ALA A 680 -14.65 1.83 4.90
C ALA A 680 -15.74 1.32 3.95
N PHE A 681 -15.42 1.19 2.67
CA PHE A 681 -16.26 0.49 1.70
C PHE A 681 -15.57 -0.78 1.25
N VAL A 682 -16.30 -1.89 1.22
CA VAL A 682 -15.83 -3.22 0.82
C VAL A 682 -16.60 -3.66 -0.41
N GLY A 683 -15.89 -3.95 -1.50
CA GLY A 683 -16.48 -4.36 -2.77
C GLY A 683 -15.56 -5.30 -3.56
N ASP A 684 -16.07 -5.89 -4.65
CA ASP A 684 -15.29 -6.73 -5.56
C ASP A 684 -14.45 -5.92 -6.57
N GLY A 685 -14.71 -4.65 -6.68
CA GLY A 685 -13.95 -3.65 -7.43
C GLY A 685 -14.21 -3.56 -8.93
N ILE A 686 -14.92 -4.49 -9.54
CA ILE A 686 -15.18 -4.45 -11.00
C ILE A 686 -16.18 -3.33 -11.31
N ASN A 687 -17.28 -3.29 -10.55
CA ASN A 687 -18.35 -2.30 -10.74
C ASN A 687 -18.29 -1.16 -9.73
N ASP A 688 -17.57 -1.32 -8.65
CA ASP A 688 -17.56 -0.43 -7.50
C ASP A 688 -16.32 0.45 -7.39
N ALA A 689 -15.45 0.49 -8.41
CA ALA A 689 -14.25 1.32 -8.43
C ALA A 689 -14.50 2.80 -8.05
N PRO A 690 -15.57 3.46 -8.54
CA PRO A 690 -15.89 4.83 -8.13
C PRO A 690 -16.27 4.93 -6.65
N VAL A 691 -16.94 3.92 -6.09
CA VAL A 691 -17.34 3.89 -4.68
C VAL A 691 -16.13 3.63 -3.79
N LEU A 692 -15.24 2.70 -4.20
CA LEU A 692 -13.97 2.41 -3.53
C LEU A 692 -13.10 3.66 -3.41
N ALA A 693 -12.93 4.39 -4.52
CA ALA A 693 -12.12 5.60 -4.56
C ALA A 693 -12.71 6.75 -3.73
N ARG A 694 -14.02 6.74 -3.46
CA ARG A 694 -14.71 7.80 -2.71
C ARG A 694 -14.73 7.54 -1.21
N ALA A 695 -14.55 6.32 -0.76
CA ALA A 695 -14.50 5.97 0.65
C ALA A 695 -13.26 6.56 1.35
N ASP A 696 -13.28 6.73 2.67
CA ASP A 696 -12.06 7.04 3.42
C ASP A 696 -11.01 5.90 3.35
N VAL A 697 -11.51 4.65 3.23
CA VAL A 697 -10.71 3.46 2.99
C VAL A 697 -11.48 2.54 2.05
N GLY A 698 -11.03 2.46 0.80
CA GLY A 698 -11.55 1.51 -0.18
C GLY A 698 -10.89 0.14 0.00
N ILE A 699 -11.69 -0.91 0.13
CA ILE A 699 -11.24 -2.28 0.39
C ILE A 699 -11.74 -3.20 -0.72
N ALA A 700 -10.82 -3.79 -1.49
CA ALA A 700 -11.17 -4.77 -2.52
C ALA A 700 -11.13 -6.19 -1.96
N MET A 701 -12.11 -7.00 -2.35
CA MET A 701 -12.24 -8.42 -2.03
C MET A 701 -11.63 -9.28 -3.13
N GLY A 702 -11.05 -10.44 -2.75
CA GLY A 702 -10.62 -11.47 -3.69
C GLY A 702 -9.57 -10.99 -4.70
N GLY A 703 -8.64 -10.14 -4.27
CA GLY A 703 -7.78 -9.30 -5.09
C GLY A 703 -6.93 -9.95 -6.19
N LEU A 704 -6.99 -11.27 -6.34
CA LEU A 704 -6.20 -11.99 -7.36
C LEU A 704 -6.90 -12.05 -8.73
N GLY A 705 -8.17 -11.60 -8.82
CA GLY A 705 -8.98 -11.70 -10.04
C GLY A 705 -9.21 -10.41 -10.84
N SER A 706 -9.04 -9.24 -10.22
CA SER A 706 -9.34 -7.95 -10.87
C SER A 706 -8.25 -6.92 -10.65
N ASP A 707 -7.46 -6.68 -11.69
CA ASP A 707 -6.42 -5.64 -11.66
C ASP A 707 -7.01 -4.24 -11.41
N ALA A 708 -8.19 -3.95 -11.96
CA ALA A 708 -8.90 -2.68 -11.74
C ALA A 708 -9.32 -2.49 -10.27
N ALA A 709 -9.74 -3.56 -9.60
CA ALA A 709 -10.08 -3.51 -8.17
C ALA A 709 -8.84 -3.25 -7.31
N ILE A 710 -7.75 -3.96 -7.63
CA ILE A 710 -6.48 -3.75 -6.95
C ILE A 710 -6.03 -2.30 -7.12
N GLU A 711 -6.14 -1.73 -8.31
CA GLU A 711 -5.70 -0.35 -8.57
C GLU A 711 -6.52 0.69 -7.81
N ALA A 712 -7.84 0.54 -7.78
CA ALA A 712 -8.76 1.49 -7.17
C ALA A 712 -8.80 1.43 -5.63
N ALA A 713 -8.49 0.28 -5.02
CA ALA A 713 -8.60 0.09 -3.58
C ALA A 713 -7.34 0.56 -2.82
N ASP A 714 -7.51 0.93 -1.55
CA ASP A 714 -6.45 1.29 -0.61
C ASP A 714 -5.95 0.07 0.18
N VAL A 715 -6.82 -0.90 0.35
CA VAL A 715 -6.57 -2.18 1.02
C VAL A 715 -7.13 -3.31 0.15
N VAL A 716 -6.38 -4.40 0.02
CA VAL A 716 -6.79 -5.56 -0.75
C VAL A 716 -6.80 -6.79 0.15
N LEU A 717 -7.94 -7.46 0.22
CA LEU A 717 -8.07 -8.77 0.88
C LEU A 717 -7.74 -9.83 -0.17
N MET A 718 -6.68 -10.61 0.07
CA MET A 718 -6.15 -11.58 -0.90
C MET A 718 -7.07 -12.79 -1.06
N THR A 719 -7.81 -13.13 0.00
CA THR A 719 -8.82 -14.17 -0.01
C THR A 719 -10.20 -13.58 -0.21
N ASP A 720 -11.13 -14.41 -0.63
CA ASP A 720 -12.52 -14.02 -0.82
C ASP A 720 -13.35 -14.13 0.49
N GLU A 721 -12.71 -13.77 1.62
CA GLU A 721 -13.26 -13.88 2.98
C GLU A 721 -13.43 -12.51 3.64
N PRO A 722 -14.67 -12.05 3.89
CA PRO A 722 -14.94 -10.84 4.64
C PRO A 722 -14.31 -10.77 6.06
N SER A 723 -14.06 -11.92 6.67
CA SER A 723 -13.40 -12.02 7.99
C SER A 723 -11.99 -11.43 8.01
N LYS A 724 -11.29 -11.38 6.88
CA LYS A 724 -9.97 -10.76 6.77
C LYS A 724 -9.96 -9.27 7.08
N LEU A 725 -11.10 -8.60 6.90
CA LEU A 725 -11.25 -7.20 7.34
C LEU A 725 -11.11 -7.06 8.86
N VAL A 726 -11.63 -8.01 9.63
CA VAL A 726 -11.47 -8.01 11.09
C VAL A 726 -10.00 -8.11 11.47
N GLU A 727 -9.25 -9.00 10.79
CA GLU A 727 -7.81 -9.16 11.00
C GLU A 727 -7.04 -7.87 10.62
N ALA A 728 -7.43 -7.22 9.52
CA ALA A 728 -6.84 -5.94 9.11
C ALA A 728 -7.01 -4.85 10.19
N ILE A 729 -8.22 -4.69 10.70
CA ILE A 729 -8.52 -3.72 11.77
C ILE A 729 -7.79 -4.08 13.07
N ASP A 730 -7.67 -5.36 13.40
CA ASP A 730 -6.93 -5.81 14.59
C ASP A 730 -5.43 -5.49 14.50
N VAL A 731 -4.80 -5.71 13.34
CA VAL A 731 -3.41 -5.31 13.09
C VAL A 731 -3.27 -3.80 13.19
N ALA A 732 -4.18 -3.03 12.61
CA ALA A 732 -4.18 -1.57 12.67
C ALA A 732 -4.26 -1.06 14.12
N LYS A 733 -5.14 -1.64 14.94
CA LYS A 733 -5.26 -1.31 16.38
C LYS A 733 -4.02 -1.69 17.17
N ALA A 734 -3.43 -2.84 16.90
CA ALA A 734 -2.19 -3.27 17.53
C ALA A 734 -1.03 -2.33 17.19
N THR A 735 -0.91 -1.94 15.91
CA THR A 735 0.07 -0.97 15.43
C THR A 735 -0.06 0.36 16.16
N LYS A 736 -1.26 0.93 16.20
CA LYS A 736 -1.53 2.19 16.91
C LYS A 736 -1.21 2.11 18.40
N ARG A 737 -1.54 0.99 19.05
CA ARG A 737 -1.22 0.77 20.48
C ARG A 737 0.28 0.80 20.71
N ILE A 738 1.08 0.13 19.87
CA ILE A 738 2.54 0.11 19.99
C ILE A 738 3.12 1.51 19.73
N VAL A 739 2.62 2.22 18.71
CA VAL A 739 3.01 3.62 18.43
C VAL A 739 2.76 4.50 19.66
N MET A 740 1.57 4.41 20.26
CA MET A 740 1.26 5.20 21.46
C MET A 740 2.12 4.82 22.66
N GLN A 741 2.43 3.53 22.84
CA GLN A 741 3.37 3.08 23.87
C GLN A 741 4.74 3.71 23.66
N ASN A 742 5.26 3.70 22.44
CA ASN A 742 6.56 4.31 22.12
C ASN A 742 6.56 5.81 22.38
N ILE A 743 5.49 6.53 22.02
CA ILE A 743 5.35 7.97 22.29
C ILE A 743 5.39 8.23 23.81
N VAL A 744 4.57 7.50 24.56
CA VAL A 744 4.49 7.71 26.03
C VAL A 744 5.79 7.36 26.73
N ILE A 745 6.42 6.24 26.37
CA ILE A 745 7.69 5.81 26.95
C ILE A 745 8.80 6.83 26.63
N ALA A 746 8.92 7.22 25.34
CA ALA A 746 9.97 8.13 24.91
C ALA A 746 9.81 9.52 25.56
N LEU A 747 8.62 10.11 25.48
CA LEU A 747 8.40 11.43 26.07
C LEU A 747 8.44 11.40 27.60
N GLY A 748 7.94 10.34 28.23
CA GLY A 748 7.93 10.20 29.69
C GLY A 748 9.34 10.12 30.26
N ILE A 749 10.15 9.22 29.75
CA ILE A 749 11.53 9.05 30.21
C ILE A 749 12.36 10.30 29.93
N LYS A 750 12.23 10.89 28.72
CA LYS A 750 12.93 12.13 28.37
C LYS A 750 12.55 13.29 29.28
N SER A 751 11.27 13.45 29.61
CA SER A 751 10.82 14.49 30.52
C SER A 751 11.47 14.33 31.91
N VAL A 752 11.60 13.10 32.40
CA VAL A 752 12.28 12.84 33.68
C VAL A 752 13.75 13.25 33.61
N PHE A 753 14.48 12.84 32.57
CA PHE A 753 15.90 13.18 32.43
C PHE A 753 16.12 14.68 32.19
N LEU A 754 15.22 15.37 31.47
CA LEU A 754 15.29 16.83 31.30
C LEU A 754 15.15 17.55 32.65
N VAL A 755 14.22 17.10 33.49
CA VAL A 755 14.06 17.68 34.84
C VAL A 755 15.27 17.38 35.71
N LEU A 756 15.76 16.11 35.76
CA LEU A 756 16.93 15.73 36.53
C LEU A 756 18.20 16.48 36.06
N GLY A 757 18.36 16.65 34.77
CA GLY A 757 19.47 17.43 34.19
C GLY A 757 19.39 18.91 34.55
N ALA A 758 18.22 19.54 34.45
CA ALA A 758 18.02 20.93 34.88
C ALA A 758 18.29 21.15 36.37
N LEU A 759 17.94 20.19 37.22
CA LEU A 759 18.21 20.19 38.66
C LEU A 759 19.68 19.88 39.00
N GLY A 760 20.47 19.43 38.01
CA GLY A 760 21.88 19.04 38.23
C GLY A 760 22.03 17.67 38.88
N MET A 761 20.99 16.84 38.88
CA MET A 761 20.95 15.48 39.47
C MET A 761 21.34 14.40 38.46
N ALA A 762 21.41 14.71 37.18
CA ALA A 762 21.89 13.81 36.12
C ALA A 762 23.13 14.41 35.46
N GLY A 763 24.14 13.58 35.19
CA GLY A 763 25.31 13.93 34.41
C GLY A 763 25.11 13.68 32.92
N MET A 764 26.10 14.00 32.10
CA MET A 764 26.03 13.89 30.65
C MET A 764 25.94 12.45 30.15
N TRP A 765 26.65 11.52 30.80
CA TRP A 765 26.65 10.13 30.37
C TRP A 765 25.35 9.41 30.74
N GLU A 766 24.71 9.73 31.90
CA GLU A 766 23.37 9.22 32.22
C GLU A 766 22.34 9.73 31.21
N ALA A 767 22.49 10.96 30.75
CA ALA A 767 21.63 11.54 29.71
C ALA A 767 21.71 10.76 28.40
N VAL A 768 22.93 10.45 27.93
CA VAL A 768 23.11 9.65 26.70
C VAL A 768 22.58 8.23 26.87
N PHE A 769 22.88 7.60 28.01
CA PHE A 769 22.40 6.24 28.31
C PHE A 769 20.86 6.21 28.33
N GLY A 770 20.23 7.22 28.92
CA GLY A 770 18.77 7.37 28.92
C GLY A 770 18.21 7.53 27.50
N ASP A 771 18.82 8.35 26.65
CA ASP A 771 18.36 8.59 25.27
C ASP A 771 18.51 7.34 24.39
N VAL A 772 19.69 6.75 24.36
CA VAL A 772 19.98 5.53 23.61
C VAL A 772 19.16 4.34 24.11
N GLY A 773 19.06 4.18 25.44
CA GLY A 773 18.28 3.10 26.04
C GLY A 773 16.80 3.17 25.66
N VAL A 774 16.24 4.37 25.70
CA VAL A 774 14.84 4.59 25.26
C VAL A 774 14.66 4.25 23.78
N THR A 775 15.60 4.63 22.93
CA THR A 775 15.54 4.32 21.50
C THR A 775 15.57 2.81 21.26
N ILE A 776 16.46 2.08 21.91
CA ILE A 776 16.50 0.61 21.82
C ILE A 776 15.20 -0.02 22.31
N ILE A 777 14.66 0.41 23.44
CA ILE A 777 13.38 -0.08 23.97
C ILE A 777 12.25 0.18 22.98
N ALA A 778 12.18 1.37 22.40
CA ALA A 778 11.16 1.74 21.44
C ALA A 778 11.24 0.91 20.15
N VAL A 779 12.45 0.64 19.63
CA VAL A 779 12.68 -0.23 18.47
C VAL A 779 12.28 -1.68 18.79
N LEU A 780 12.70 -2.22 19.93
CA LEU A 780 12.31 -3.57 20.36
C LEU A 780 10.80 -3.70 20.57
N ASN A 781 10.14 -2.66 21.09
CA ASN A 781 8.69 -2.63 21.21
C ASN A 781 8.01 -2.59 19.83
N ALA A 782 8.55 -1.81 18.88
CA ALA A 782 8.08 -1.77 17.49
C ALA A 782 8.12 -3.16 16.83
N MET A 783 9.18 -3.93 17.05
CA MET A 783 9.31 -5.28 16.50
C MET A 783 8.24 -6.28 16.99
N ARG A 784 7.53 -5.99 18.09
CA ARG A 784 6.46 -6.86 18.60
C ARG A 784 5.30 -6.99 17.63
N ILE A 785 5.10 -6.02 16.74
CA ILE A 785 4.02 -6.07 15.73
C ILE A 785 4.22 -7.25 14.76
N LEU A 786 5.46 -7.64 14.48
CA LEU A 786 5.79 -8.75 13.56
C LEU A 786 5.38 -10.13 14.11
N LYS A 787 5.09 -10.22 15.42
CA LYS A 787 4.60 -11.45 16.07
C LYS A 787 3.07 -11.54 16.09
N LYS A 788 2.40 -10.48 15.67
CA LYS A 788 0.96 -10.42 15.53
C LYS A 788 0.53 -11.01 14.18
#